data_3d09a07c3cde0073b41061c65ecfb4ab
#
_entry.id   3d09a07c3cde0073b41061c65ecfb4ab
#
_cell.length_a   1.000
_cell.length_b   1.000
_cell.length_c   1.000
_cell.angle_alpha   90.00
_cell.angle_beta   90.00
_cell.angle_gamma   90.00
#
_symmetry.space_group_name_H-M   'P 1'
#
loop_
_entity.id
_entity.type
_entity.pdbx_description
1 polymer ?
#
loop_
_entity_poly.entity_id
_entity_poly.type
_entity_poly.pdbx_seq_one_letter_code
_entity_poly.pdbx_strand_id
1 'polypeptide(L)'
;MSVGDAGAEVTRIAAESTNGAPAPSNHVGRAMRRKEDPRLITGRASYVDDINLTGQVWAAWVRSPEAHAKIVSIDTSAAKAREGVRAVYTNEDLDMEAGLPMAWVPPGVEVNTPDHWVLAKDEVKHVGDPVALVIGDDRYAVVDAAEDVVVEYEPLPVVTDPEKALEDGSDLVHAKFGTNKVCDWSLGGGDLEAGFAEADVIIERRIVNHRMAGGAIEPRGVLAEYRGDRLTVWSSTQVPHFLRLFLSILLGLSEDRVRVIAPEVGGGFGSKLNIYAEEIGCAWAARKLGRPIKWIETRSEGLMVTHHGRDQIDYVKVGAKRDGTLTAWHSKIIADIGAYQLLLTPLIPPLSAFVMCGVYNTPAVVTDVTSVHTNKFPTDAIRGAGRPEATHMIEVVMDQLAHELGMDPLELRRKNFIPPFSEGHETPIGVVYDSGNYAAALDKLLEHIDPDQVRKEAEALRSEGIYRGIGFSTYTEICGNAPSRAVGPGGFGLQGGGWESATVRVHATGAVTLYTGTSPHGQGHETGFAQIVADRLGVDPSQVQVIHGDTDTGPWGLDTYGSRSLAVGGEAAARAAGKVAAKAKAIVAHQLEAAPEDIELHDGKFSVRGSPDKGLTLAEVAGAAYVTMDMPDGMEPGL
;
A
#
# COMPACT_ATOMS: atom_id res chain seq x y z
N MET A 1 14.90 15.22 25.27
CA MET A 1 13.51 15.69 25.00
C MET A 1 12.56 14.53 25.09
N SER A 2 11.44 14.66 25.82
CA SER A 2 10.42 13.62 25.84
C SER A 2 9.67 13.57 24.51
N VAL A 3 9.00 12.44 24.21
CA VAL A 3 8.19 12.28 22.98
C VAL A 3 7.09 13.37 22.89
N GLY A 4 6.66 13.93 24.02
CA GLY A 4 5.72 15.05 24.08
C GLY A 4 6.30 16.38 23.62
N ASP A 5 7.59 16.63 23.89
CA ASP A 5 8.26 17.87 23.52
C ASP A 5 8.52 17.95 22.00
N ALA A 6 8.82 16.81 21.35
CA ALA A 6 9.00 16.74 19.90
C ALA A 6 7.70 16.99 19.12
N GLY A 7 6.56 16.52 19.65
CA GLY A 7 5.26 16.77 19.04
C GLY A 7 4.83 18.24 19.14
N ALA A 8 5.12 18.88 20.26
CA ALA A 8 4.83 20.32 20.46
C ALA A 8 5.72 21.20 19.57
N GLU A 9 6.99 20.81 19.38
CA GLU A 9 7.93 21.54 18.52
C GLU A 9 7.57 21.44 17.03
N VAL A 10 7.17 20.24 16.54
CA VAL A 10 6.67 20.06 15.16
C VAL A 10 5.41 20.90 14.92
N THR A 11 4.51 20.98 15.90
CA THR A 11 3.31 21.80 15.79
C THR A 11 3.65 23.30 15.78
N ARG A 12 4.67 23.73 16.54
CA ARG A 12 5.16 25.10 16.57
C ARG A 12 5.82 25.50 15.25
N ILE A 13 6.69 24.63 14.68
CA ILE A 13 7.34 24.85 13.38
C ILE A 13 6.29 24.95 12.26
N ALA A 14 5.27 24.09 12.26
CA ALA A 14 4.17 24.18 11.30
C ALA A 14 3.36 25.49 11.43
N ALA A 15 3.19 26.01 12.65
CA ALA A 15 2.50 27.28 12.89
C ALA A 15 3.37 28.51 12.53
N GLU A 16 4.68 28.45 12.74
CA GLU A 16 5.61 29.54 12.43
C GLU A 16 5.90 29.68 10.92
N SER A 17 5.79 28.58 10.14
CA SER A 17 5.95 28.63 8.67
C SER A 17 4.82 29.38 7.96
N THR A 18 3.71 29.72 8.66
CA THR A 18 2.57 30.46 8.11
C THR A 18 2.57 31.95 8.47
N ASN A 19 3.56 32.42 9.23
CA ASN A 19 3.65 33.82 9.64
C ASN A 19 4.09 34.73 8.48
N GLY A 20 3.10 35.34 7.81
CA GLY A 20 3.30 36.40 6.82
C GLY A 20 2.61 36.23 5.47
N ALA A 21 2.07 35.05 5.15
CA ALA A 21 1.20 34.88 4.00
C ALA A 21 -0.27 35.19 4.39
N PRO A 22 -1.06 35.89 3.55
CA PRO A 22 -2.50 36.01 3.77
C PRO A 22 -3.07 34.60 3.90
N ALA A 23 -3.95 34.39 4.90
CA ALA A 23 -4.57 33.08 5.12
C ALA A 23 -5.20 32.61 3.79
N PRO A 24 -4.87 31.42 3.28
CA PRO A 24 -5.44 30.94 2.03
C PRO A 24 -6.96 30.89 2.16
N SER A 25 -7.68 31.35 1.15
CA SER A 25 -9.14 31.26 1.09
C SER A 25 -9.64 29.81 1.04
N ASN A 26 -8.75 28.84 0.79
CA ASN A 26 -9.04 27.43 0.56
C ASN A 26 -8.74 26.59 1.81
N HIS A 27 -9.42 25.45 1.95
CA HIS A 27 -9.19 24.48 3.03
C HIS A 27 -7.98 23.57 2.77
N VAL A 28 -7.68 23.29 1.51
CA VAL A 28 -6.46 22.54 1.10
C VAL A 28 -5.23 23.34 1.53
N GLY A 29 -4.26 22.65 2.15
CA GLY A 29 -3.05 23.27 2.71
C GLY A 29 -3.21 23.82 4.14
N ARG A 30 -4.42 23.81 4.70
CA ARG A 30 -4.63 24.17 6.12
C ARG A 30 -4.51 22.97 7.02
N ALA A 31 -3.85 23.14 8.16
CA ALA A 31 -3.89 22.16 9.25
C ALA A 31 -5.31 22.12 9.84
N MET A 32 -5.93 20.95 9.81
CA MET A 32 -7.26 20.71 10.38
C MET A 32 -7.21 19.55 11.37
N ARG A 33 -8.06 19.61 12.40
CA ARG A 33 -8.33 18.42 13.22
C ARG A 33 -9.06 17.39 12.36
N ARG A 34 -8.63 16.12 12.44
CA ARG A 34 -9.25 15.07 11.65
C ARG A 34 -10.70 14.84 12.07
N LYS A 35 -11.58 14.68 11.09
CA LYS A 35 -13.03 14.44 11.28
C LYS A 35 -13.31 13.10 11.94
N GLU A 36 -12.49 12.11 11.61
CA GLU A 36 -12.56 10.75 12.10
C GLU A 36 -12.04 10.56 13.55
N ASP A 37 -11.15 11.44 14.05
CA ASP A 37 -10.55 11.29 15.38
C ASP A 37 -11.56 11.17 16.53
N PRO A 38 -12.67 11.94 16.58
CA PRO A 38 -13.61 11.83 17.69
C PRO A 38 -14.18 10.44 17.90
N ARG A 39 -14.49 9.68 16.83
CA ARG A 39 -15.00 8.31 16.97
C ARG A 39 -13.88 7.32 17.31
N LEU A 40 -12.67 7.53 16.77
CA LEU A 40 -11.52 6.66 17.02
C LEU A 40 -11.06 6.72 18.48
N ILE A 41 -10.92 7.93 19.05
CA ILE A 41 -10.37 8.12 20.41
C ILE A 41 -11.41 7.95 21.53
N THR A 42 -12.70 7.81 21.22
CA THR A 42 -13.77 7.65 22.20
C THR A 42 -14.39 6.26 22.19
N GLY A 43 -13.80 5.28 21.51
CA GLY A 43 -14.29 3.90 21.44
C GLY A 43 -15.59 3.72 20.67
N ARG A 44 -15.93 4.66 19.76
CA ARG A 44 -17.11 4.58 18.90
C ARG A 44 -16.78 4.08 17.50
N ALA A 45 -15.50 3.87 17.21
CA ALA A 45 -15.05 3.19 16.01
C ALA A 45 -15.41 1.70 16.10
N SER A 46 -15.65 1.08 14.94
CA SER A 46 -16.01 -0.34 14.86
C SER A 46 -15.02 -1.04 13.94
N TYR A 47 -14.26 -1.96 14.50
CA TYR A 47 -13.33 -2.85 13.81
C TYR A 47 -13.98 -4.21 13.57
N VAL A 48 -13.35 -5.09 12.79
CA VAL A 48 -13.94 -6.41 12.48
C VAL A 48 -14.24 -7.20 13.76
N ASP A 49 -13.38 -7.13 14.79
CA ASP A 49 -13.60 -7.87 16.05
C ASP A 49 -14.80 -7.34 16.85
N ASP A 50 -15.20 -6.07 16.67
CA ASP A 50 -16.35 -5.47 17.34
C ASP A 50 -17.69 -5.87 16.71
N ILE A 51 -17.70 -6.34 15.45
CA ILE A 51 -18.92 -6.69 14.71
C ILE A 51 -19.33 -8.11 15.05
N ASN A 52 -20.55 -8.29 15.58
CA ASN A 52 -21.07 -9.60 15.94
C ASN A 52 -22.43 -9.83 15.29
N LEU A 53 -22.64 -11.03 14.74
CA LEU A 53 -23.88 -11.44 14.08
C LEU A 53 -24.58 -12.55 14.86
N THR A 54 -25.91 -12.54 14.80
CA THR A 54 -26.72 -13.60 15.44
C THR A 54 -26.41 -14.95 14.82
N GLY A 55 -26.12 -15.94 15.65
CA GLY A 55 -25.79 -17.30 15.20
C GLY A 55 -24.36 -17.45 14.67
N GLN A 56 -23.51 -16.45 14.88
CA GLN A 56 -22.10 -16.49 14.53
C GLN A 56 -21.38 -17.67 15.18
N VAL A 57 -20.43 -18.25 14.44
CA VAL A 57 -19.45 -19.23 14.91
C VAL A 57 -18.04 -18.72 14.66
N TRP A 58 -17.07 -19.36 15.28
CA TRP A 58 -15.67 -18.96 15.22
C TRP A 58 -14.87 -19.95 14.41
N ALA A 59 -13.81 -19.46 13.78
CA ALA A 59 -12.84 -20.24 13.03
C ALA A 59 -11.46 -20.23 13.73
N ALA A 60 -10.77 -21.35 13.67
CA ALA A 60 -9.35 -21.49 13.98
C ALA A 60 -8.64 -22.28 12.88
N TRP A 61 -7.39 -21.95 12.61
CA TRP A 61 -6.58 -22.56 11.56
C TRP A 61 -5.53 -23.48 12.16
N VAL A 62 -5.50 -24.73 11.70
CA VAL A 62 -4.39 -25.65 12.00
C VAL A 62 -3.26 -25.33 11.04
N ARG A 63 -2.12 -24.96 11.58
CA ARG A 63 -0.96 -24.50 10.81
C ARG A 63 0.21 -25.46 10.94
N SER A 64 0.92 -25.69 9.84
CA SER A 64 2.10 -26.52 9.83
C SER A 64 3.21 -25.98 10.75
N PRO A 65 3.80 -26.78 11.62
CA PRO A 65 5.04 -26.44 12.30
C PRO A 65 6.27 -26.69 11.39
N GLU A 66 6.10 -27.46 10.31
CA GLU A 66 7.16 -27.84 9.40
C GLU A 66 7.35 -26.76 8.30
N ALA A 67 8.61 -26.47 7.99
CA ALA A 67 8.96 -25.55 6.93
C ALA A 67 8.84 -26.17 5.53
N HIS A 68 9.03 -27.51 5.41
CA HIS A 68 8.85 -28.26 4.19
C HIS A 68 8.62 -29.75 4.52
N ALA A 69 7.46 -30.25 4.21
CA ALA A 69 7.10 -31.65 4.45
C ALA A 69 5.96 -32.11 3.54
N LYS A 70 5.90 -33.42 3.27
CA LYS A 70 4.69 -34.04 2.73
C LYS A 70 3.67 -34.22 3.85
N ILE A 71 2.41 -34.04 3.54
CA ILE A 71 1.29 -34.39 4.41
C ILE A 71 0.98 -35.89 4.17
N VAL A 72 1.29 -36.73 5.15
CA VAL A 72 1.03 -38.18 5.06
C VAL A 72 -0.43 -38.47 5.42
N SER A 73 -0.93 -37.85 6.49
CA SER A 73 -2.33 -37.98 6.92
C SER A 73 -2.75 -36.79 7.78
N ILE A 74 -4.06 -36.53 7.80
CA ILE A 74 -4.69 -35.53 8.69
C ILE A 74 -5.85 -36.23 9.42
N ASP A 75 -5.67 -36.51 10.71
CA ASP A 75 -6.75 -37.05 11.55
C ASP A 75 -7.49 -35.91 12.26
N THR A 76 -8.74 -35.73 11.87
CA THR A 76 -9.64 -34.72 12.41
C THR A 76 -10.67 -35.28 13.40
N SER A 77 -10.59 -36.58 13.72
CA SER A 77 -11.63 -37.29 14.46
C SER A 77 -11.82 -36.78 15.89
N ALA A 78 -10.73 -36.52 16.62
CA ALA A 78 -10.76 -35.98 17.98
C ALA A 78 -11.34 -34.55 17.99
N ALA A 79 -10.88 -33.71 17.10
CA ALA A 79 -11.39 -32.34 16.96
C ALA A 79 -12.90 -32.33 16.61
N LYS A 80 -13.35 -33.17 15.69
CA LYS A 80 -14.77 -33.30 15.32
C LYS A 80 -15.65 -33.82 16.47
N ALA A 81 -15.08 -34.61 17.40
CA ALA A 81 -15.79 -35.15 18.54
C ALA A 81 -15.92 -34.17 19.73
N ARG A 82 -15.16 -33.07 19.71
CA ARG A 82 -15.19 -32.08 20.81
C ARG A 82 -16.51 -31.32 20.83
N GLU A 83 -17.05 -31.13 22.03
CA GLU A 83 -18.30 -30.38 22.22
C GLU A 83 -18.16 -28.94 21.70
N GLY A 84 -19.16 -28.45 20.98
CA GLY A 84 -19.18 -27.11 20.39
C GLY A 84 -18.49 -26.98 19.04
N VAL A 85 -17.74 -27.99 18.58
CA VAL A 85 -17.20 -28.02 17.21
C VAL A 85 -18.32 -28.31 16.23
N ARG A 86 -18.38 -27.56 15.15
CA ARG A 86 -19.42 -27.67 14.10
C ARG A 86 -18.90 -28.33 12.83
N ALA A 87 -17.64 -28.08 12.50
CA ALA A 87 -16.99 -28.70 11.35
C ALA A 87 -15.47 -28.61 11.50
N VAL A 88 -14.77 -29.54 10.84
CA VAL A 88 -13.33 -29.47 10.60
C VAL A 88 -13.14 -29.83 9.13
N TYR A 89 -12.54 -28.93 8.39
CA TYR A 89 -12.29 -29.05 6.95
C TYR A 89 -10.82 -29.17 6.64
N THR A 90 -10.50 -29.98 5.64
CA THR A 90 -9.17 -30.11 5.03
C THR A 90 -9.26 -29.71 3.55
N ASN A 91 -8.15 -29.76 2.81
CA ASN A 91 -8.18 -29.47 1.37
C ASN A 91 -9.14 -30.37 0.59
N GLU A 92 -9.35 -31.62 1.02
CA GLU A 92 -10.27 -32.58 0.38
C GLU A 92 -11.75 -32.13 0.41
N ASP A 93 -12.10 -31.29 1.40
CA ASP A 93 -13.48 -30.78 1.57
C ASP A 93 -13.77 -29.57 0.67
N LEU A 94 -12.71 -28.90 0.16
CA LEU A 94 -12.83 -27.68 -0.63
C LEU A 94 -13.20 -28.00 -2.08
N ASP A 95 -14.31 -27.42 -2.54
CA ASP A 95 -14.80 -27.51 -3.91
C ASP A 95 -14.30 -26.32 -4.77
N MET A 96 -13.03 -25.94 -4.62
CA MET A 96 -12.40 -24.84 -5.35
C MET A 96 -11.44 -25.37 -6.43
N GLU A 97 -11.57 -24.83 -7.65
CA GLU A 97 -10.77 -25.25 -8.80
C GLU A 97 -9.43 -24.49 -8.92
N ALA A 98 -9.29 -23.36 -8.21
CA ALA A 98 -8.10 -22.50 -8.27
C ALA A 98 -7.59 -22.14 -6.88
N GLY A 99 -6.28 -21.89 -6.79
CA GLY A 99 -5.62 -21.38 -5.59
C GLY A 99 -5.75 -19.85 -5.43
N LEU A 100 -5.07 -19.32 -4.41
CA LEU A 100 -5.00 -17.89 -4.15
C LEU A 100 -4.38 -17.14 -5.33
N PRO A 101 -4.84 -15.93 -5.63
CA PRO A 101 -4.45 -15.22 -6.85
C PRO A 101 -3.07 -14.58 -6.76
N MET A 102 -2.34 -14.63 -7.87
CA MET A 102 -1.22 -13.76 -8.20
C MET A 102 -1.67 -12.89 -9.40
N ALA A 103 -1.65 -11.57 -9.26
CA ALA A 103 -2.28 -10.67 -10.22
C ALA A 103 -1.28 -9.87 -11.07
N TRP A 104 -0.11 -9.51 -10.54
CA TRP A 104 0.85 -8.66 -11.25
C TRP A 104 2.22 -9.30 -11.35
N VAL A 105 2.73 -9.33 -12.57
CA VAL A 105 4.07 -9.81 -12.91
C VAL A 105 4.87 -8.70 -13.58
N PRO A 106 6.21 -8.74 -13.52
CA PRO A 106 7.05 -7.85 -14.31
C PRO A 106 6.75 -8.01 -15.82
N PRO A 107 6.76 -6.94 -16.60
CA PRO A 107 6.45 -7.01 -18.02
C PRO A 107 7.49 -7.81 -18.80
N GLY A 108 7.02 -8.63 -19.74
CA GLY A 108 7.87 -9.38 -20.69
C GLY A 108 8.63 -10.55 -20.07
N VAL A 109 8.26 -11.00 -18.87
CA VAL A 109 8.95 -12.06 -18.13
C VAL A 109 8.03 -13.26 -17.93
N GLU A 110 8.57 -14.45 -18.15
CA GLU A 110 7.94 -15.70 -17.75
C GLU A 110 8.25 -15.97 -16.26
N VAL A 111 7.21 -16.29 -15.49
CA VAL A 111 7.30 -16.45 -14.03
C VAL A 111 6.91 -17.87 -13.64
N ASN A 112 7.77 -18.54 -12.91
CA ASN A 112 7.46 -19.83 -12.31
C ASN A 112 6.46 -19.67 -11.15
N THR A 113 5.17 -19.87 -11.42
CA THR A 113 4.07 -19.66 -10.47
C THR A 113 3.57 -21.00 -9.92
N PRO A 114 3.73 -21.27 -8.61
CA PRO A 114 3.16 -22.45 -7.97
C PRO A 114 1.67 -22.26 -7.66
N ASP A 115 0.94 -23.37 -7.53
CA ASP A 115 -0.41 -23.33 -6.99
C ASP A 115 -0.35 -23.05 -5.48
N HIS A 116 -1.11 -22.08 -5.02
CA HIS A 116 -1.20 -21.70 -3.62
C HIS A 116 -2.62 -21.95 -3.11
N TRP A 117 -2.87 -23.12 -2.53
CA TRP A 117 -4.19 -23.52 -2.07
C TRP A 117 -4.57 -22.84 -0.76
N VAL A 118 -5.87 -22.69 -0.51
CA VAL A 118 -6.44 -22.15 0.75
C VAL A 118 -6.08 -23.03 1.95
N LEU A 119 -6.06 -24.35 1.75
CA LEU A 119 -5.52 -25.35 2.68
C LEU A 119 -4.51 -26.19 1.92
N ALA A 120 -3.37 -26.47 2.52
CA ALA A 120 -2.32 -27.24 1.90
C ALA A 120 -2.83 -28.62 1.46
N LYS A 121 -2.45 -29.04 0.25
CA LYS A 121 -2.99 -30.25 -0.38
C LYS A 121 -2.12 -31.47 -0.12
N ASP A 122 -0.90 -31.51 -0.66
CA ASP A 122 -0.03 -32.67 -0.60
C ASP A 122 1.23 -32.39 0.23
N GLU A 123 1.65 -31.14 0.26
CA GLU A 123 2.87 -30.68 0.91
C GLU A 123 2.64 -29.32 1.56
N VAL A 124 3.37 -29.07 2.65
CA VAL A 124 3.54 -27.75 3.25
C VAL A 124 4.89 -27.18 2.85
N LYS A 125 4.96 -25.87 2.60
CA LYS A 125 6.14 -25.22 2.02
C LYS A 125 6.77 -24.16 2.92
N HIS A 126 6.10 -23.80 4.01
CA HIS A 126 6.61 -22.88 5.04
C HIS A 126 5.97 -23.17 6.39
N VAL A 127 6.62 -22.72 7.47
CA VAL A 127 6.01 -22.73 8.80
C VAL A 127 4.76 -21.83 8.77
N GLY A 128 3.65 -22.35 9.27
CA GLY A 128 2.37 -21.64 9.28
C GLY A 128 1.46 -21.92 8.08
N ASP A 129 1.88 -22.75 7.12
CA ASP A 129 1.04 -23.17 5.98
C ASP A 129 -0.26 -23.80 6.52
N PRO A 130 -1.46 -23.32 6.12
CA PRO A 130 -2.71 -23.80 6.70
C PRO A 130 -3.06 -25.20 6.19
N VAL A 131 -3.33 -26.15 7.08
CA VAL A 131 -3.64 -27.54 6.72
C VAL A 131 -5.07 -27.97 7.03
N ALA A 132 -5.70 -27.31 8.03
CA ALA A 132 -7.11 -27.56 8.32
C ALA A 132 -7.78 -26.30 8.89
N LEU A 133 -9.11 -26.24 8.77
CA LEU A 133 -9.96 -25.18 9.26
C LEU A 133 -10.98 -25.76 10.23
N VAL A 134 -10.94 -25.33 11.50
CA VAL A 134 -11.85 -25.75 12.56
C VAL A 134 -12.90 -24.67 12.79
N ILE A 135 -14.16 -25.06 12.84
CA ILE A 135 -15.31 -24.16 13.07
C ILE A 135 -16.08 -24.62 14.30
N GLY A 136 -16.42 -23.70 15.21
CA GLY A 136 -17.16 -24.00 16.42
C GLY A 136 -17.87 -22.79 17.03
N ASP A 137 -18.64 -23.04 18.09
CA ASP A 137 -19.52 -22.04 18.71
C ASP A 137 -18.76 -21.01 19.57
N ASP A 138 -17.59 -21.34 20.06
CA ASP A 138 -16.81 -20.50 20.99
C ASP A 138 -15.39 -20.23 20.47
N ARG A 139 -14.91 -18.99 20.64
CA ARG A 139 -13.60 -18.52 20.17
C ARG A 139 -12.43 -19.33 20.72
N TYR A 140 -12.50 -19.71 22.00
CA TYR A 140 -11.41 -20.42 22.66
C TYR A 140 -11.50 -21.92 22.41
N ALA A 141 -12.71 -22.47 22.42
CA ALA A 141 -12.94 -23.89 22.16
C ALA A 141 -12.48 -24.33 20.76
N VAL A 142 -12.55 -23.44 19.73
CA VAL A 142 -12.05 -23.79 18.39
C VAL A 142 -10.51 -23.81 18.34
N VAL A 143 -9.83 -23.00 19.15
CA VAL A 143 -8.37 -23.03 19.28
C VAL A 143 -7.93 -24.34 19.94
N ASP A 144 -8.57 -24.72 21.06
CA ASP A 144 -8.31 -26.01 21.69
C ASP A 144 -8.60 -27.19 20.76
N ALA A 145 -9.68 -27.10 19.98
CA ALA A 145 -10.04 -28.14 19.01
C ALA A 145 -9.04 -28.21 17.83
N ALA A 146 -8.42 -27.12 17.47
CA ALA A 146 -7.37 -27.10 16.46
C ALA A 146 -6.13 -27.88 16.91
N GLU A 147 -5.82 -27.90 18.23
CA GLU A 147 -4.73 -28.70 18.81
C GLU A 147 -5.04 -30.21 18.80
N ASP A 148 -6.32 -30.60 18.72
CA ASP A 148 -6.73 -32.02 18.62
C ASP A 148 -6.63 -32.56 17.20
N VAL A 149 -6.35 -31.75 16.18
CA VAL A 149 -6.10 -32.21 14.81
C VAL A 149 -4.67 -32.74 14.73
N VAL A 150 -4.52 -34.01 14.41
CA VAL A 150 -3.21 -34.66 14.29
C VAL A 150 -2.82 -34.73 12.83
N VAL A 151 -1.69 -34.12 12.50
CA VAL A 151 -1.11 -34.18 11.14
C VAL A 151 0.19 -34.96 11.20
N GLU A 152 0.30 -35.99 10.35
CA GLU A 152 1.53 -36.75 10.16
C GLU A 152 2.30 -36.18 8.99
N TYR A 153 3.55 -35.80 9.24
CA TYR A 153 4.44 -35.20 8.25
C TYR A 153 5.62 -36.12 7.92
N GLU A 154 5.99 -36.15 6.64
CA GLU A 154 7.30 -36.68 6.17
C GLU A 154 8.18 -35.47 5.82
N PRO A 155 9.15 -35.09 6.67
CA PRO A 155 9.99 -33.92 6.44
C PRO A 155 10.77 -34.00 5.12
N LEU A 156 10.89 -32.87 4.45
CA LEU A 156 11.67 -32.68 3.22
C LEU A 156 12.81 -31.68 3.49
N PRO A 157 13.84 -31.65 2.63
CA PRO A 157 14.91 -30.66 2.70
C PRO A 157 14.35 -29.22 2.66
N VAL A 158 14.97 -28.34 3.46
CA VAL A 158 14.54 -26.94 3.64
C VAL A 158 15.57 -25.99 3.06
N VAL A 159 15.13 -25.05 2.23
CA VAL A 159 15.95 -23.98 1.64
C VAL A 159 15.44 -22.63 2.14
N THR A 160 16.26 -21.91 2.92
CA THR A 160 15.91 -20.59 3.48
C THR A 160 16.90 -19.48 3.09
N ASP A 161 18.02 -19.83 2.50
CA ASP A 161 19.03 -18.89 2.03
C ASP A 161 18.85 -18.70 0.52
N PRO A 162 18.49 -17.48 0.04
CA PRO A 162 18.20 -17.26 -1.36
C PRO A 162 19.44 -17.35 -2.27
N GLU A 163 20.66 -17.13 -1.75
CA GLU A 163 21.89 -17.34 -2.52
C GLU A 163 22.13 -18.84 -2.75
N LYS A 164 21.98 -19.66 -1.69
CA LYS A 164 22.10 -21.12 -1.80
C LYS A 164 21.01 -21.73 -2.65
N ALA A 165 19.81 -21.16 -2.64
CA ALA A 165 18.70 -21.62 -3.47
C ALA A 165 18.99 -21.56 -4.98
N LEU A 166 19.94 -20.71 -5.40
CA LEU A 166 20.39 -20.55 -6.79
C LEU A 166 21.58 -21.43 -7.15
N GLU A 167 22.22 -22.11 -6.19
CA GLU A 167 23.35 -22.97 -6.46
C GLU A 167 22.93 -24.26 -7.23
N ASP A 168 23.80 -24.76 -8.10
CA ASP A 168 23.56 -25.99 -8.81
C ASP A 168 23.42 -27.16 -7.83
N GLY A 169 22.34 -27.92 -7.97
CA GLY A 169 22.05 -29.07 -7.09
C GLY A 169 21.40 -28.69 -5.75
N SER A 170 20.99 -27.44 -5.56
CA SER A 170 20.19 -27.07 -4.41
C SER A 170 18.87 -27.85 -4.34
N ASP A 171 18.44 -28.15 -3.12
CA ASP A 171 17.10 -28.70 -2.89
C ASP A 171 16.02 -27.76 -3.44
N LEU A 172 14.92 -28.33 -3.92
CA LEU A 172 13.88 -27.56 -4.60
C LEU A 172 12.66 -27.34 -3.70
N VAL A 173 12.22 -26.09 -3.59
CA VAL A 173 10.95 -25.74 -2.93
C VAL A 173 9.77 -26.31 -3.72
N HIS A 174 9.84 -26.19 -5.06
CA HIS A 174 8.86 -26.75 -5.99
C HIS A 174 9.53 -27.60 -7.06
N ALA A 175 9.51 -28.90 -6.88
CA ALA A 175 10.18 -29.85 -7.78
C ALA A 175 9.71 -29.72 -9.25
N LYS A 176 8.45 -29.30 -9.47
CA LYS A 176 7.85 -29.16 -10.82
C LYS A 176 8.60 -28.18 -11.74
N PHE A 177 9.34 -27.22 -11.17
CA PHE A 177 10.05 -26.21 -11.96
C PHE A 177 11.51 -26.58 -12.25
N GLY A 178 12.09 -27.54 -11.54
CA GLY A 178 13.50 -27.94 -11.69
C GLY A 178 14.51 -26.87 -11.26
N THR A 179 14.04 -25.76 -10.68
CA THR A 179 14.83 -24.63 -10.17
C THR A 179 14.05 -23.87 -9.10
N ASN A 180 14.78 -23.22 -8.18
CA ASN A 180 14.18 -22.26 -7.25
C ASN A 180 14.08 -20.84 -7.83
N LYS A 181 14.71 -20.58 -8.99
CA LYS A 181 14.57 -19.30 -9.67
C LYS A 181 13.13 -19.09 -10.13
N VAL A 182 12.56 -17.95 -9.78
CA VAL A 182 11.20 -17.55 -10.17
C VAL A 182 11.21 -16.82 -11.49
N CYS A 183 12.02 -15.79 -11.59
CA CYS A 183 12.24 -15.01 -12.82
C CYS A 183 13.49 -14.16 -12.71
N ASP A 184 14.00 -13.73 -13.86
CA ASP A 184 14.99 -12.66 -13.99
C ASP A 184 14.35 -11.45 -14.66
N TRP A 185 14.73 -10.25 -14.23
CA TRP A 185 14.28 -9.01 -14.80
C TRP A 185 15.39 -7.95 -14.71
N SER A 186 15.44 -7.01 -15.66
CA SER A 186 16.47 -5.97 -15.67
C SER A 186 15.91 -4.64 -16.13
N LEU A 187 16.42 -3.55 -15.56
CA LEU A 187 16.18 -2.18 -15.99
C LEU A 187 17.50 -1.41 -15.97
N GLY A 188 17.81 -0.71 -17.05
CA GLY A 188 19.03 0.05 -17.11
C GLY A 188 19.06 1.07 -18.23
N GLY A 189 20.05 1.97 -18.15
CA GLY A 189 20.33 2.97 -19.16
C GLY A 189 21.72 3.57 -19.00
N GLY A 190 22.17 4.26 -20.03
CA GLY A 190 23.56 4.72 -20.15
C GLY A 190 24.52 3.60 -20.58
N ASP A 191 25.79 3.93 -20.71
CA ASP A 191 26.86 2.98 -21.05
C ASP A 191 27.63 2.57 -19.79
N LEU A 192 27.25 1.42 -19.24
CA LEU A 192 27.81 0.91 -17.97
C LEU A 192 29.30 0.58 -18.09
N GLU A 193 29.74 0.01 -19.23
CA GLU A 193 31.13 -0.37 -19.46
C GLU A 193 32.02 0.88 -19.58
N ALA A 194 31.62 1.85 -20.37
CA ALA A 194 32.33 3.13 -20.49
C ALA A 194 32.35 3.86 -19.13
N GLY A 195 31.24 3.87 -18.38
CA GLY A 195 31.18 4.51 -17.06
C GLY A 195 32.15 3.90 -16.06
N PHE A 196 32.30 2.58 -16.01
CA PHE A 196 33.31 1.92 -15.16
C PHE A 196 34.75 2.12 -15.69
N ALA A 197 34.95 2.20 -17.00
CA ALA A 197 36.27 2.47 -17.58
C ALA A 197 36.75 3.90 -17.25
N GLU A 198 35.86 4.86 -17.10
CA GLU A 198 36.16 6.23 -16.69
C GLU A 198 36.40 6.42 -15.18
N ALA A 199 36.05 5.42 -14.37
CA ALA A 199 36.16 5.52 -12.92
C ALA A 199 37.61 5.42 -12.44
N ASP A 200 38.04 6.32 -11.54
CA ASP A 200 39.30 6.22 -10.81
C ASP A 200 39.17 5.32 -9.58
N VAL A 201 37.98 5.23 -9.01
CA VAL A 201 37.64 4.43 -7.83
C VAL A 201 36.42 3.61 -8.11
N ILE A 202 36.48 2.31 -7.83
CA ILE A 202 35.36 1.38 -7.90
C ILE A 202 35.21 0.74 -6.53
N ILE A 203 33.99 0.76 -6.00
CA ILE A 203 33.63 0.01 -4.80
C ILE A 203 32.59 -1.05 -5.13
N GLU A 204 32.70 -2.18 -4.45
CA GLU A 204 31.74 -3.28 -4.53
C GLU A 204 31.28 -3.62 -3.12
N ARG A 205 29.97 -3.82 -2.92
CA ARG A 205 29.37 -4.14 -1.63
C ARG A 205 28.27 -5.17 -1.76
N ARG A 206 28.22 -6.07 -0.78
CA ARG A 206 27.07 -6.92 -0.52
C ARG A 206 26.28 -6.30 0.62
N ILE A 207 25.03 -5.97 0.35
CA ILE A 207 24.10 -5.33 1.29
C ILE A 207 22.95 -6.29 1.53
N VAL A 208 22.39 -6.32 2.72
CA VAL A 208 21.22 -7.13 3.06
C VAL A 208 20.09 -6.20 3.49
N ASN A 209 19.04 -6.21 2.73
CA ASN A 209 17.75 -5.65 3.11
C ASN A 209 16.95 -6.72 3.86
N HIS A 210 17.02 -6.69 5.18
CA HIS A 210 16.42 -7.73 6.02
C HIS A 210 14.91 -7.83 5.86
N ARG A 211 14.38 -9.05 5.96
CA ARG A 211 12.96 -9.34 6.03
C ARG A 211 12.32 -8.61 7.19
N MET A 212 11.11 -8.02 6.96
CA MET A 212 10.37 -7.31 7.99
C MET A 212 8.87 -7.61 7.93
N ALA A 213 8.23 -7.66 9.08
CA ALA A 213 6.78 -7.75 9.22
C ALA A 213 6.13 -6.35 9.26
N GLY A 214 4.95 -6.20 8.68
CA GLY A 214 4.21 -4.93 8.66
C GLY A 214 3.70 -4.46 10.01
N GLY A 215 3.37 -5.38 10.91
CA GLY A 215 3.10 -5.13 12.34
C GLY A 215 1.95 -4.16 12.64
N ALA A 216 0.85 -4.17 11.88
CA ALA A 216 -0.34 -3.38 12.19
C ALA A 216 -0.86 -3.67 13.60
N ILE A 217 -1.32 -2.63 14.35
CA ILE A 217 -1.82 -2.81 15.72
C ILE A 217 -3.07 -3.69 15.73
N GLU A 218 -4.02 -3.45 14.82
CA GLU A 218 -5.08 -4.39 14.55
C GLU A 218 -4.55 -5.54 13.70
N PRO A 219 -4.59 -6.81 14.18
CA PRO A 219 -4.33 -7.97 13.36
C PRO A 219 -5.34 -8.09 12.20
N ARG A 220 -5.16 -9.05 11.29
CA ARG A 220 -6.18 -9.34 10.28
C ARG A 220 -7.43 -9.92 10.95
N GLY A 221 -8.57 -9.71 10.33
CA GLY A 221 -9.83 -10.26 10.78
C GLY A 221 -10.81 -10.35 9.64
N VAL A 222 -11.65 -11.37 9.67
CA VAL A 222 -12.73 -11.58 8.72
C VAL A 222 -13.99 -12.08 9.43
N LEU A 223 -15.13 -11.55 9.02
CA LEU A 223 -16.46 -12.06 9.36
C LEU A 223 -17.21 -12.24 8.06
N ALA A 224 -17.61 -13.47 7.74
CA ALA A 224 -18.32 -13.81 6.51
C ALA A 224 -19.73 -14.32 6.83
N GLU A 225 -20.74 -13.80 6.14
CA GLU A 225 -22.13 -14.26 6.20
C GLU A 225 -22.63 -14.59 4.80
N TYR A 226 -23.18 -15.80 4.64
CA TYR A 226 -23.92 -16.18 3.43
C TYR A 226 -25.40 -16.32 3.77
N ARG A 227 -26.21 -15.39 3.26
CA ARG A 227 -27.64 -15.34 3.55
C ARG A 227 -28.48 -15.21 2.27
N GLY A 228 -29.44 -16.13 2.10
CA GLY A 228 -30.15 -16.22 0.86
C GLY A 228 -29.23 -16.73 -0.25
N ASP A 229 -28.90 -15.85 -1.18
CA ASP A 229 -27.98 -16.13 -2.29
C ASP A 229 -26.83 -15.09 -2.34
N ARG A 230 -26.61 -14.38 -1.23
CA ARG A 230 -25.66 -13.29 -1.12
C ARG A 230 -24.62 -13.54 -0.04
N LEU A 231 -23.37 -13.29 -0.40
CA LEU A 231 -22.22 -13.29 0.49
C LEU A 231 -21.91 -11.85 0.93
N THR A 232 -21.82 -11.63 2.25
CA THR A 232 -21.29 -10.38 2.82
C THR A 232 -20.06 -10.71 3.66
N VAL A 233 -18.96 -10.01 3.41
CA VAL A 233 -17.70 -10.19 4.11
C VAL A 233 -17.26 -8.86 4.70
N TRP A 234 -17.09 -8.82 6.02
CA TRP A 234 -16.37 -7.75 6.71
C TRP A 234 -14.92 -8.21 6.86
N SER A 235 -14.00 -7.43 6.31
CA SER A 235 -12.57 -7.76 6.39
C SER A 235 -11.74 -6.54 6.76
N SER A 236 -10.74 -6.76 7.60
CA SER A 236 -9.68 -5.79 7.88
C SER A 236 -8.70 -5.76 6.70
N THR A 237 -9.16 -5.22 5.57
CA THR A 237 -8.44 -5.20 4.29
C THR A 237 -8.18 -3.79 3.77
N GLN A 238 -7.12 -3.62 2.98
CA GLN A 238 -6.83 -2.41 2.23
C GLN A 238 -7.52 -2.39 0.86
N VAL A 239 -8.04 -3.55 0.41
CA VAL A 239 -8.45 -3.79 -0.98
C VAL A 239 -9.83 -4.47 -1.07
N PRO A 240 -10.90 -3.85 -0.52
CA PRO A 240 -12.24 -4.46 -0.52
C PRO A 240 -12.77 -4.79 -1.92
N HIS A 241 -12.44 -3.99 -2.95
CA HIS A 241 -12.89 -4.25 -4.31
C HIS A 241 -12.17 -5.45 -4.95
N PHE A 242 -10.86 -5.58 -4.74
CA PHE A 242 -10.14 -6.78 -5.17
C PHE A 242 -10.60 -8.03 -4.41
N LEU A 243 -10.83 -7.91 -3.10
CA LEU A 243 -11.36 -9.03 -2.31
C LEU A 243 -12.73 -9.46 -2.84
N ARG A 244 -13.63 -8.53 -3.17
CA ARG A 244 -14.92 -8.82 -3.82
C ARG A 244 -14.73 -9.59 -5.13
N LEU A 245 -13.85 -9.10 -6.01
CA LEU A 245 -13.56 -9.72 -7.30
C LEU A 245 -13.06 -11.16 -7.13
N PHE A 246 -12.08 -11.39 -6.27
CA PHE A 246 -11.50 -12.73 -6.10
C PHE A 246 -12.42 -13.68 -5.33
N LEU A 247 -13.22 -13.21 -4.37
CA LEU A 247 -14.30 -14.01 -3.77
C LEU A 247 -15.30 -14.46 -4.82
N SER A 248 -15.69 -13.56 -5.73
CA SER A 248 -16.58 -13.88 -6.86
C SER A 248 -16.00 -14.99 -7.73
N ILE A 249 -14.73 -14.85 -8.16
CA ILE A 249 -14.05 -15.82 -9.02
C ILE A 249 -13.86 -17.17 -8.32
N LEU A 250 -13.26 -17.17 -7.12
CA LEU A 250 -12.86 -18.40 -6.42
C LEU A 250 -14.06 -19.20 -5.89
N LEU A 251 -15.16 -18.52 -5.53
CA LEU A 251 -16.37 -19.18 -5.03
C LEU A 251 -17.44 -19.39 -6.12
N GLY A 252 -17.17 -18.98 -7.36
CA GLY A 252 -18.13 -19.13 -8.47
C GLY A 252 -19.43 -18.34 -8.24
N LEU A 253 -19.36 -17.17 -7.60
CA LEU A 253 -20.49 -16.29 -7.36
C LEU A 253 -20.48 -15.14 -8.36
N SER A 254 -21.66 -14.64 -8.76
CA SER A 254 -21.74 -13.38 -9.50
C SER A 254 -21.31 -12.22 -8.60
N GLU A 255 -20.57 -11.26 -9.14
CA GLU A 255 -20.01 -10.14 -8.37
C GLU A 255 -21.07 -9.30 -7.65
N ASP A 256 -22.27 -9.16 -8.23
CA ASP A 256 -23.41 -8.47 -7.62
C ASP A 256 -23.97 -9.20 -6.37
N ARG A 257 -23.61 -10.46 -6.17
CA ARG A 257 -23.96 -11.25 -4.98
C ARG A 257 -22.88 -11.26 -3.91
N VAL A 258 -21.78 -10.57 -4.13
CA VAL A 258 -20.69 -10.46 -3.16
C VAL A 258 -20.57 -9.01 -2.72
N ARG A 259 -20.67 -8.76 -1.43
CA ARG A 259 -20.42 -7.47 -0.79
C ARG A 259 -19.23 -7.60 0.15
N VAL A 260 -18.27 -6.70 0.03
CA VAL A 260 -17.16 -6.58 0.97
C VAL A 260 -17.25 -5.24 1.68
N ILE A 261 -17.07 -5.27 2.99
CA ILE A 261 -17.05 -4.10 3.86
C ILE A 261 -15.72 -4.09 4.61
N ALA A 262 -14.90 -3.09 4.35
CA ALA A 262 -13.77 -2.72 5.20
C ALA A 262 -14.28 -1.71 6.23
N PRO A 263 -14.52 -2.10 7.49
CA PRO A 263 -14.89 -1.17 8.56
C PRO A 263 -13.71 -0.27 8.91
N GLU A 264 -13.60 0.24 10.12
CA GLU A 264 -12.33 0.85 10.52
C GLU A 264 -11.20 -0.19 10.43
N VAL A 265 -10.07 0.21 9.85
CA VAL A 265 -8.89 -0.64 9.72
C VAL A 265 -7.75 -0.06 10.53
N GLY A 266 -7.30 -0.81 11.54
CA GLY A 266 -6.30 -0.41 12.54
C GLY A 266 -4.85 -0.53 12.07
N GLY A 267 -4.56 -0.01 10.88
CA GLY A 267 -3.29 -0.09 10.19
C GLY A 267 -3.27 -1.17 9.11
N GLY A 268 -2.56 -0.90 8.04
CA GLY A 268 -2.39 -1.84 6.93
C GLY A 268 -0.92 -1.95 6.52
N PHE A 269 -0.31 -0.82 6.11
CA PHE A 269 1.11 -0.70 5.73
C PHE A 269 1.55 -1.63 4.59
N GLY A 270 0.58 -2.16 3.82
CA GLY A 270 0.75 -3.20 2.82
C GLY A 270 0.31 -4.57 3.32
N SER A 271 0.44 -4.89 4.60
CA SER A 271 0.19 -6.23 5.14
C SER A 271 -1.26 -6.72 5.01
N LYS A 272 -2.20 -5.84 4.69
CA LYS A 272 -3.62 -6.16 4.44
C LYS A 272 -4.01 -5.93 2.97
N LEU A 273 -3.03 -5.94 2.07
CA LEU A 273 -3.21 -5.72 0.63
C LEU A 273 -3.58 -7.01 -0.13
N ASN A 274 -3.19 -8.17 0.38
CA ASN A 274 -3.36 -9.43 -0.31
C ASN A 274 -4.72 -10.10 -0.05
N ILE A 275 -5.03 -11.11 -0.85
CA ILE A 275 -6.15 -12.02 -0.66
C ILE A 275 -5.61 -13.25 0.06
N TYR A 276 -5.98 -13.42 1.29
CA TYR A 276 -5.45 -14.47 2.15
C TYR A 276 -6.38 -15.69 2.22
N ALA A 277 -5.80 -16.83 2.58
CA ALA A 277 -6.51 -18.09 2.77
C ALA A 277 -7.69 -17.94 3.75
N GLU A 278 -7.51 -17.15 4.79
CA GLU A 278 -8.49 -16.97 5.85
C GLU A 278 -9.75 -16.25 5.37
N GLU A 279 -9.61 -15.27 4.48
CA GLU A 279 -10.76 -14.55 3.90
C GLU A 279 -11.58 -15.47 3.00
N ILE A 280 -10.90 -16.24 2.14
CA ILE A 280 -11.56 -17.17 1.23
C ILE A 280 -12.15 -18.36 1.98
N GLY A 281 -11.39 -18.97 2.90
CA GLY A 281 -11.83 -20.14 3.67
C GLY A 281 -13.00 -19.84 4.59
N CYS A 282 -13.03 -18.69 5.29
CA CYS A 282 -14.17 -18.27 6.10
C CYS A 282 -15.40 -17.98 5.23
N ALA A 283 -15.26 -17.36 4.08
CA ALA A 283 -16.36 -17.08 3.16
C ALA A 283 -16.93 -18.37 2.57
N TRP A 284 -16.06 -19.31 2.14
CA TRP A 284 -16.44 -20.63 1.67
C TRP A 284 -17.19 -21.41 2.76
N ALA A 285 -16.65 -21.47 3.97
CA ALA A 285 -17.25 -22.19 5.08
C ALA A 285 -18.57 -21.56 5.54
N ALA A 286 -18.71 -20.23 5.49
CA ALA A 286 -19.98 -19.55 5.78
C ALA A 286 -21.09 -19.98 4.80
N ARG A 287 -20.77 -20.12 3.51
CA ARG A 287 -21.68 -20.65 2.50
C ARG A 287 -22.02 -22.13 2.76
N LYS A 288 -21.00 -22.94 3.10
CA LYS A 288 -21.16 -24.38 3.34
C LYS A 288 -22.02 -24.70 4.56
N LEU A 289 -21.84 -23.94 5.66
CA LEU A 289 -22.57 -24.16 6.92
C LEU A 289 -23.87 -23.35 7.02
N GLY A 290 -24.05 -22.31 6.20
CA GLY A 290 -25.21 -21.41 6.31
C GLY A 290 -25.22 -20.60 7.61
N ARG A 291 -24.06 -20.33 8.21
CA ARG A 291 -23.88 -19.55 9.45
C ARG A 291 -22.79 -18.49 9.27
N PRO A 292 -22.90 -17.32 9.93
CA PRO A 292 -21.82 -16.35 9.94
C PRO A 292 -20.57 -16.95 10.61
N ILE A 293 -19.41 -16.75 9.99
CA ILE A 293 -18.12 -17.26 10.48
C ILE A 293 -17.18 -16.10 10.73
N LYS A 294 -16.58 -16.04 11.92
CA LYS A 294 -15.62 -15.04 12.33
C LYS A 294 -14.27 -15.66 12.66
N TRP A 295 -13.22 -15.05 12.15
CA TRP A 295 -11.84 -15.32 12.52
C TRP A 295 -11.11 -14.01 12.81
N ILE A 296 -10.31 -14.01 13.86
CA ILE A 296 -9.43 -12.89 14.22
C ILE A 296 -8.04 -13.47 14.42
N GLU A 297 -7.11 -12.93 13.67
CA GLU A 297 -5.69 -13.30 13.72
C GLU A 297 -5.10 -13.01 15.10
N THR A 298 -4.30 -13.93 15.62
CA THR A 298 -3.44 -13.66 16.78
C THR A 298 -2.18 -12.89 16.36
N ARG A 299 -1.52 -12.23 17.28
CA ARG A 299 -0.25 -11.54 16.98
C ARG A 299 0.84 -12.51 16.49
N SER A 300 0.88 -13.71 17.05
CA SER A 300 1.82 -14.76 16.62
C SER A 300 1.55 -15.20 15.19
N GLU A 301 0.28 -15.41 14.81
CA GLU A 301 -0.10 -15.68 13.42
C GLU A 301 0.29 -14.50 12.52
N GLY A 302 -0.02 -13.26 12.92
CA GLY A 302 0.31 -12.07 12.12
C GLY A 302 1.81 -11.88 11.85
N LEU A 303 2.68 -12.39 12.73
CA LEU A 303 4.14 -12.39 12.50
C LEU A 303 4.61 -13.58 11.66
N MET A 304 3.82 -14.64 11.56
CA MET A 304 4.17 -15.89 10.88
C MET A 304 3.56 -15.98 9.48
N VAL A 305 2.28 -15.58 9.32
CA VAL A 305 1.49 -15.83 8.10
C VAL A 305 0.82 -14.59 7.49
N THR A 306 1.18 -13.40 7.93
CA THR A 306 0.94 -12.17 7.18
C THR A 306 2.20 -11.84 6.40
N HIS A 307 2.09 -11.48 5.12
CA HIS A 307 3.26 -11.32 4.28
C HIS A 307 4.28 -10.33 4.84
N HIS A 308 5.52 -10.62 4.61
CA HIS A 308 6.65 -9.78 4.95
C HIS A 308 7.06 -8.88 3.77
N GLY A 309 7.90 -7.88 4.04
CA GLY A 309 8.56 -7.09 3.00
C GLY A 309 10.06 -7.29 2.98
N ARG A 310 10.71 -6.69 2.00
CA ARG A 310 12.16 -6.66 1.80
C ARG A 310 12.72 -8.05 1.47
N ASP A 311 13.68 -8.56 2.27
CA ASP A 311 14.38 -9.83 2.11
C ASP A 311 15.16 -9.91 0.79
N GLN A 312 16.04 -8.93 0.58
CA GLN A 312 16.89 -8.86 -0.61
C GLN A 312 18.37 -8.93 -0.20
N ILE A 313 19.15 -9.58 -1.04
CA ILE A 313 20.62 -9.56 -0.99
C ILE A 313 21.08 -8.85 -2.24
N ASP A 314 21.81 -7.76 -2.05
CA ASP A 314 22.11 -6.79 -3.08
C ASP A 314 23.62 -6.69 -3.26
N TYR A 315 24.10 -6.97 -4.48
CA TYR A 315 25.49 -6.75 -4.88
C TYR A 315 25.56 -5.47 -5.67
N VAL A 316 26.14 -4.44 -5.07
CA VAL A 316 26.23 -3.10 -5.64
C VAL A 316 27.66 -2.79 -6.03
N LYS A 317 27.86 -2.36 -7.28
CA LYS A 317 29.12 -1.87 -7.83
C LYS A 317 28.96 -0.44 -8.29
N VAL A 318 29.81 0.45 -7.81
CA VAL A 318 29.76 1.89 -8.11
C VAL A 318 31.13 2.40 -8.54
N GLY A 319 31.16 3.16 -9.63
CA GLY A 319 32.34 3.86 -10.13
C GLY A 319 32.24 5.36 -9.89
N ALA A 320 33.36 5.96 -9.50
CA ALA A 320 33.49 7.40 -9.34
C ALA A 320 34.89 7.91 -9.75
N LYS A 321 34.99 9.17 -10.13
CA LYS A 321 36.27 9.88 -10.29
C LYS A 321 36.84 10.25 -8.92
N ARG A 322 38.14 10.56 -8.84
CA ARG A 322 38.79 10.95 -7.57
C ARG A 322 38.15 12.19 -6.95
N ASP A 323 37.57 13.06 -7.76
CA ASP A 323 36.88 14.25 -7.28
C ASP A 323 35.47 13.96 -6.75
N GLY A 324 35.05 12.68 -6.72
CA GLY A 324 33.76 12.21 -6.23
C GLY A 324 32.63 12.20 -7.27
N THR A 325 32.90 12.56 -8.53
CA THR A 325 31.85 12.50 -9.58
C THR A 325 31.50 11.05 -9.90
N LEU A 326 30.22 10.66 -9.76
CA LEU A 326 29.72 9.33 -10.10
C LEU A 326 29.80 9.09 -11.61
N THR A 327 30.20 7.88 -12.02
CA THR A 327 30.35 7.49 -13.43
C THR A 327 29.44 6.34 -13.82
N ALA A 328 29.23 5.36 -12.92
CA ALA A 328 28.40 4.20 -13.17
C ALA A 328 27.85 3.59 -11.88
N TRP A 329 26.68 2.97 -12.00
CA TRP A 329 26.03 2.22 -10.92
C TRP A 329 25.45 0.92 -11.45
N HIS A 330 25.83 -0.21 -10.85
CA HIS A 330 25.28 -1.52 -11.16
C HIS A 330 24.84 -2.22 -9.88
N SER A 331 23.58 -2.63 -9.82
CA SER A 331 23.01 -3.42 -8.73
C SER A 331 22.56 -4.78 -9.24
N LYS A 332 22.90 -5.85 -8.51
CA LYS A 332 22.33 -7.18 -8.70
C LYS A 332 21.57 -7.56 -7.45
N ILE A 333 20.26 -7.74 -7.57
CA ILE A 333 19.34 -8.01 -6.47
C ILE A 333 18.96 -9.50 -6.54
N ILE A 334 19.18 -10.24 -5.46
CA ILE A 334 18.62 -11.57 -5.22
C ILE A 334 17.49 -11.38 -4.22
N ALA A 335 16.24 -11.53 -4.67
CA ALA A 335 15.06 -11.28 -3.88
C ALA A 335 14.41 -12.60 -3.43
N ASP A 336 14.36 -12.82 -2.13
CA ASP A 336 13.65 -13.93 -1.53
C ASP A 336 12.15 -13.64 -1.49
N ILE A 337 11.39 -14.31 -2.34
CA ILE A 337 9.93 -14.13 -2.41
C ILE A 337 9.15 -15.15 -1.60
N GLY A 338 9.83 -16.06 -0.90
CA GLY A 338 9.21 -17.12 -0.12
C GLY A 338 8.69 -18.29 -0.96
N ALA A 339 7.83 -19.11 -0.35
CA ALA A 339 7.38 -20.36 -0.96
C ALA A 339 6.29 -20.19 -2.03
N TYR A 340 5.51 -19.13 -1.94
CA TYR A 340 4.40 -18.86 -2.85
C TYR A 340 4.41 -17.42 -3.34
N GLN A 341 3.51 -17.09 -4.24
CA GLN A 341 3.31 -15.75 -4.75
C GLN A 341 1.92 -15.25 -4.36
N LEU A 342 1.87 -14.00 -3.93
CA LEU A 342 0.66 -13.27 -3.61
C LEU A 342 0.35 -12.25 -4.73
N LEU A 343 -0.58 -11.32 -4.52
CA LEU A 343 -1.06 -10.42 -5.58
C LEU A 343 0.05 -9.70 -6.35
N LEU A 344 1.08 -9.21 -5.66
CA LEU A 344 2.12 -8.36 -6.25
C LEU A 344 3.53 -8.94 -6.12
N THR A 345 3.69 -10.09 -5.48
CA THR A 345 5.00 -10.63 -5.08
C THR A 345 6.09 -10.53 -6.16
N PRO A 346 5.90 -10.99 -7.41
CA PRO A 346 6.96 -10.92 -8.41
C PRO A 346 7.29 -9.51 -8.88
N LEU A 347 6.36 -8.55 -8.71
CA LEU A 347 6.55 -7.16 -9.13
C LEU A 347 7.38 -6.35 -8.12
N ILE A 348 7.32 -6.71 -6.81
CA ILE A 348 7.88 -5.87 -5.75
C ILE A 348 9.41 -5.67 -5.86
N PRO A 349 10.23 -6.72 -6.07
CA PRO A 349 11.68 -6.52 -6.21
C PRO A 349 12.07 -5.60 -7.39
N PRO A 350 11.48 -5.70 -8.59
CA PRO A 350 11.67 -4.76 -9.68
C PRO A 350 11.39 -3.28 -9.34
N LEU A 351 10.50 -2.99 -8.39
CA LEU A 351 10.21 -1.60 -7.99
C LEU A 351 11.44 -0.88 -7.40
N SER A 352 12.43 -1.60 -6.87
CA SER A 352 13.70 -1.01 -6.42
C SER A 352 14.45 -0.38 -7.59
N ALA A 353 14.43 -1.01 -8.77
CA ALA A 353 15.13 -0.53 -9.95
C ALA A 353 14.60 0.82 -10.46
N PHE A 354 13.29 1.07 -10.36
CA PHE A 354 12.68 2.33 -10.84
C PHE A 354 13.17 3.56 -10.08
N VAL A 355 13.70 3.40 -8.89
CA VAL A 355 14.21 4.49 -8.05
C VAL A 355 15.72 4.40 -7.79
N MET A 356 16.43 3.51 -8.49
CA MET A 356 17.86 3.28 -8.28
C MET A 356 18.75 4.48 -8.67
N CYS A 357 18.24 5.40 -9.47
CA CYS A 357 18.96 6.67 -9.71
C CYS A 357 18.96 7.59 -8.48
N GLY A 358 18.01 7.38 -7.55
CA GLY A 358 17.86 8.22 -6.36
C GLY A 358 17.76 9.71 -6.72
N VAL A 359 18.48 10.53 -6.01
CA VAL A 359 18.57 11.99 -6.24
C VAL A 359 19.85 12.37 -7.01
N TYR A 360 20.58 11.38 -7.53
CA TYR A 360 21.93 11.56 -8.06
C TYR A 360 21.97 11.54 -9.60
N ASN A 361 22.84 12.40 -10.14
CA ASN A 361 23.11 12.49 -11.57
C ASN A 361 24.19 11.47 -11.98
N THR A 362 23.82 10.18 -12.00
CA THR A 362 24.70 9.08 -12.41
C THR A 362 24.44 8.78 -13.89
N PRO A 363 25.43 8.85 -14.78
CA PRO A 363 25.20 8.75 -16.24
C PRO A 363 24.84 7.35 -16.73
N ALA A 364 25.20 6.30 -15.99
CA ALA A 364 24.88 4.91 -16.32
C ALA A 364 24.39 4.17 -15.08
N VAL A 365 23.18 3.64 -15.13
CA VAL A 365 22.56 2.89 -14.03
C VAL A 365 21.93 1.62 -14.58
N VAL A 366 22.28 0.45 -14.02
CA VAL A 366 21.68 -0.84 -14.38
C VAL A 366 21.33 -1.59 -13.10
N THR A 367 20.16 -2.20 -13.08
CA THR A 367 19.71 -3.08 -11.98
C THR A 367 19.18 -4.38 -12.56
N ASP A 368 19.83 -5.47 -12.17
CA ASP A 368 19.39 -6.84 -12.46
C ASP A 368 18.70 -7.42 -11.23
N VAL A 369 17.56 -8.07 -11.41
CA VAL A 369 16.76 -8.66 -10.34
C VAL A 369 16.52 -10.12 -10.62
N THR A 370 16.91 -11.00 -9.69
CA THR A 370 16.58 -12.42 -9.69
C THR A 370 15.67 -12.71 -8.51
N SER A 371 14.44 -13.13 -8.76
CA SER A 371 13.50 -13.56 -7.71
C SER A 371 13.63 -15.06 -7.46
N VAL A 372 13.58 -15.48 -6.18
CA VAL A 372 13.90 -16.85 -5.75
C VAL A 372 12.88 -17.38 -4.76
N HIS A 373 12.44 -18.63 -4.97
CA HIS A 373 11.65 -19.36 -3.98
C HIS A 373 12.51 -19.88 -2.83
N THR A 374 11.98 -19.76 -1.59
CA THR A 374 12.52 -20.38 -0.38
C THR A 374 11.38 -20.93 0.48
N ASN A 375 11.69 -21.78 1.47
CA ASN A 375 10.70 -22.31 2.41
C ASN A 375 10.34 -21.32 3.53
N LYS A 376 10.02 -20.08 3.13
CA LYS A 376 9.54 -19.02 4.01
C LYS A 376 8.15 -18.56 3.58
N PHE A 377 7.39 -17.91 4.47
CA PHE A 377 6.16 -17.23 4.06
C PHE A 377 6.47 -16.19 2.96
N PRO A 378 5.57 -15.93 2.01
CA PRO A 378 5.82 -14.98 0.91
C PRO A 378 6.20 -13.57 1.38
N THR A 379 7.02 -12.89 0.58
CA THR A 379 7.17 -11.44 0.65
C THR A 379 6.23 -10.77 -0.35
N ASP A 380 5.78 -9.56 -0.02
CA ASP A 380 4.99 -8.70 -0.90
C ASP A 380 5.15 -7.24 -0.46
N ALA A 381 4.29 -6.35 -0.97
CA ALA A 381 4.36 -4.92 -0.72
C ALA A 381 4.20 -4.55 0.75
N ILE A 382 5.26 -4.12 1.41
CA ILE A 382 5.23 -3.42 2.69
C ILE A 382 5.63 -1.96 2.45
N ARG A 383 5.04 -1.03 3.20
CA ARG A 383 5.20 0.44 3.10
C ARG A 383 6.53 0.85 2.48
N GLY A 384 6.48 1.45 1.28
CA GLY A 384 7.63 1.80 0.46
C GLY A 384 7.85 0.88 -0.75
N ALA A 385 7.74 -0.45 -0.61
CA ALA A 385 7.80 -1.45 -1.69
C ALA A 385 8.85 -1.15 -2.76
N GLY A 386 10.10 -1.56 -2.53
CA GLY A 386 11.26 -1.31 -3.41
C GLY A 386 11.99 0.00 -3.12
N ARG A 387 11.29 1.07 -2.73
CA ARG A 387 11.91 2.39 -2.48
C ARG A 387 12.82 2.39 -1.24
N PRO A 388 12.43 1.83 -0.08
CA PRO A 388 13.34 1.72 1.06
C PRO A 388 14.56 0.86 0.77
N GLU A 389 14.40 -0.23 0.02
CA GLU A 389 15.48 -1.13 -0.36
C GLU A 389 16.50 -0.40 -1.25
N ALA A 390 16.03 0.30 -2.27
CA ALA A 390 16.88 1.11 -3.14
C ALA A 390 17.57 2.25 -2.37
N THR A 391 16.83 2.98 -1.54
CA THR A 391 17.38 4.07 -0.72
C THR A 391 18.46 3.55 0.22
N HIS A 392 18.24 2.40 0.87
CA HIS A 392 19.24 1.79 1.73
C HIS A 392 20.52 1.44 0.95
N MET A 393 20.39 0.78 -0.21
CA MET A 393 21.52 0.48 -1.09
C MET A 393 22.30 1.75 -1.48
N ILE A 394 21.58 2.76 -1.98
CA ILE A 394 22.17 4.00 -2.48
C ILE A 394 22.92 4.72 -1.35
N GLU A 395 22.26 4.97 -0.25
CA GLU A 395 22.78 5.86 0.79
C GLU A 395 23.90 5.23 1.62
N VAL A 396 23.86 3.92 1.86
CA VAL A 396 24.96 3.18 2.48
C VAL A 396 26.20 3.19 1.58
N VAL A 397 26.02 3.00 0.27
CA VAL A 397 27.13 3.00 -0.68
C VAL A 397 27.70 4.39 -0.87
N MET A 398 26.87 5.45 -0.86
CA MET A 398 27.35 6.84 -0.89
C MET A 398 28.22 7.18 0.33
N ASP A 399 27.87 6.74 1.54
CA ASP A 399 28.69 6.92 2.73
C ASP A 399 30.02 6.17 2.63
N GLN A 400 30.00 4.94 2.13
CA GLN A 400 31.20 4.13 1.94
C GLN A 400 32.11 4.71 0.86
N LEU A 401 31.55 5.22 -0.24
CA LEU A 401 32.31 5.90 -1.29
C LEU A 401 32.94 7.19 -0.78
N ALA A 402 32.23 7.98 0.04
CA ALA A 402 32.78 9.17 0.68
C ALA A 402 33.98 8.83 1.58
N HIS A 403 33.86 7.74 2.36
CA HIS A 403 34.97 7.25 3.18
C HIS A 403 36.19 6.84 2.35
N GLU A 404 36.00 6.09 1.27
CA GLU A 404 37.07 5.63 0.38
C GLU A 404 37.78 6.80 -0.32
N LEU A 405 37.01 7.83 -0.68
CA LEU A 405 37.56 9.06 -1.28
C LEU A 405 38.17 10.04 -0.26
N GLY A 406 37.94 9.83 1.04
CA GLY A 406 38.32 10.78 2.09
C GLY A 406 37.56 12.09 2.03
N MET A 407 36.32 12.06 1.51
CA MET A 407 35.40 13.21 1.38
C MET A 407 34.37 13.25 2.51
N ASP A 408 33.84 14.44 2.80
CA ASP A 408 32.66 14.55 3.64
C ASP A 408 31.43 13.93 2.92
N PRO A 409 30.62 13.08 3.58
CA PRO A 409 29.46 12.45 2.97
C PRO A 409 28.43 13.43 2.39
N LEU A 410 28.29 14.64 2.97
CA LEU A 410 27.38 15.66 2.46
C LEU A 410 27.95 16.38 1.24
N GLU A 411 29.27 16.60 1.19
CA GLU A 411 29.95 17.17 0.01
C GLU A 411 29.83 16.22 -1.19
N LEU A 412 30.04 14.92 -0.99
CA LEU A 412 29.87 13.92 -2.05
C LEU A 412 28.43 13.91 -2.59
N ARG A 413 27.43 13.97 -1.71
CA ARG A 413 26.02 14.05 -2.11
C ARG A 413 25.73 15.31 -2.90
N ARG A 414 26.09 16.48 -2.39
CA ARG A 414 25.89 17.78 -3.07
C ARG A 414 26.48 17.80 -4.48
N LYS A 415 27.68 17.28 -4.62
CA LYS A 415 28.38 17.22 -5.90
C LYS A 415 27.60 16.44 -6.96
N ASN A 416 26.92 15.39 -6.55
CA ASN A 416 26.24 14.45 -7.43
C ASN A 416 24.72 14.66 -7.50
N PHE A 417 24.14 15.63 -6.79
CA PHE A 417 22.72 15.89 -6.90
C PHE A 417 22.32 16.27 -8.34
N ILE A 418 21.19 15.77 -8.78
CA ILE A 418 20.53 16.29 -9.98
C ILE A 418 20.31 17.79 -9.78
N PRO A 419 20.73 18.65 -10.76
CA PRO A 419 20.48 20.09 -10.69
C PRO A 419 19.00 20.43 -10.52
N PRO A 420 18.62 21.59 -9.94
CA PRO A 420 17.23 21.98 -9.77
C PRO A 420 16.45 21.97 -11.09
N PHE A 421 15.24 21.43 -11.07
CA PHE A 421 14.33 21.36 -12.22
C PHE A 421 12.86 21.46 -11.77
N SER A 422 11.97 21.92 -12.66
CA SER A 422 10.53 22.09 -12.42
C SER A 422 9.64 21.58 -13.56
N GLU A 423 10.24 21.21 -14.71
CA GLU A 423 9.50 20.79 -15.90
C GLU A 423 9.80 19.33 -16.30
N GLY A 424 10.36 18.56 -15.37
CA GLY A 424 10.73 17.18 -15.56
C GLY A 424 12.24 17.00 -15.81
N HIS A 425 12.76 15.89 -15.27
CA HIS A 425 14.12 15.41 -15.45
C HIS A 425 14.07 13.94 -15.83
N GLU A 426 14.54 13.60 -17.02
CA GLU A 426 14.62 12.21 -17.47
C GLU A 426 15.90 11.58 -16.93
N THR A 427 15.74 10.48 -16.18
CA THR A 427 16.86 9.68 -15.68
C THR A 427 17.41 8.76 -16.77
N PRO A 428 18.65 8.23 -16.64
CA PRO A 428 19.22 7.29 -17.61
C PRO A 428 18.34 6.06 -17.88
N ILE A 429 17.55 5.63 -16.89
CA ILE A 429 16.64 4.47 -17.01
C ILE A 429 15.26 4.83 -17.61
N GLY A 430 15.08 6.06 -18.12
CA GLY A 430 13.82 6.49 -18.75
C GLY A 430 12.71 6.89 -17.77
N VAL A 431 12.97 6.95 -16.46
CA VAL A 431 12.01 7.48 -15.49
C VAL A 431 12.09 8.99 -15.47
N VAL A 432 10.95 9.67 -15.56
CA VAL A 432 10.87 11.13 -15.53
C VAL A 432 10.46 11.59 -14.14
N TYR A 433 11.32 12.35 -13.46
CA TYR A 433 10.99 13.03 -12.21
C TYR A 433 10.26 14.34 -12.52
N ASP A 434 9.23 14.67 -11.77
CA ASP A 434 8.36 15.83 -12.04
C ASP A 434 8.99 17.16 -11.63
N SER A 435 9.67 17.19 -10.48
CA SER A 435 10.33 18.37 -9.93
C SER A 435 11.39 17.96 -8.92
N GLY A 436 12.38 18.82 -8.70
CA GLY A 436 13.40 18.56 -7.69
C GLY A 436 14.34 19.76 -7.45
N ASN A 437 14.70 19.94 -6.18
CA ASN A 437 15.78 20.82 -5.74
C ASN A 437 16.41 20.22 -4.48
N TYR A 438 17.23 19.20 -4.67
CA TYR A 438 17.78 18.38 -3.59
C TYR A 438 18.79 19.13 -2.75
N ALA A 439 19.58 20.02 -3.37
CA ALA A 439 20.52 20.88 -2.66
C ALA A 439 19.80 21.82 -1.68
N ALA A 440 18.74 22.47 -2.11
CA ALA A 440 17.95 23.34 -1.23
C ALA A 440 17.25 22.57 -0.10
N ALA A 441 16.81 21.34 -0.35
CA ALA A 441 16.25 20.49 0.70
C ALA A 441 17.29 20.15 1.78
N LEU A 442 18.53 19.82 1.36
CA LEU A 442 19.64 19.60 2.27
C LEU A 442 20.03 20.87 3.03
N ASP A 443 20.10 22.04 2.37
CA ASP A 443 20.37 23.32 3.01
C ASP A 443 19.36 23.61 4.10
N LYS A 444 18.08 23.42 3.82
CA LYS A 444 16.99 23.60 4.78
C LYS A 444 17.08 22.64 5.97
N LEU A 445 17.52 21.40 5.77
CA LEU A 445 17.79 20.46 6.86
C LEU A 445 18.92 20.98 7.75
N LEU A 446 20.00 21.49 7.15
CA LEU A 446 21.17 21.99 7.86
C LEU A 446 20.94 23.30 8.63
N GLU A 447 19.82 24.01 8.37
CA GLU A 447 19.37 25.12 9.24
C GLU A 447 18.92 24.62 10.63
N HIS A 448 18.54 23.34 10.74
CA HIS A 448 18.01 22.73 11.97
C HIS A 448 19.00 21.81 12.68
N ILE A 449 20.07 21.40 12.02
CA ILE A 449 21.09 20.51 12.60
C ILE A 449 22.49 20.94 12.13
N ASP A 450 23.43 21.03 13.07
CA ASP A 450 24.85 21.22 12.81
C ASP A 450 25.57 19.87 12.90
N PRO A 451 25.91 19.23 11.76
CA PRO A 451 26.59 17.93 11.76
C PRO A 451 27.97 17.96 12.45
N ASP A 452 28.68 19.07 12.35
CA ASP A 452 30.01 19.21 12.94
C ASP A 452 29.92 19.30 14.46
N GLN A 453 28.91 20.00 14.97
CA GLN A 453 28.63 20.02 16.40
C GLN A 453 28.28 18.62 16.93
N VAL A 454 27.41 17.89 16.20
CA VAL A 454 27.05 16.51 16.57
C VAL A 454 28.27 15.58 16.58
N ARG A 455 29.17 15.71 15.60
CA ARG A 455 30.44 14.94 15.54
C ARG A 455 31.35 15.25 16.72
N LYS A 456 31.49 16.53 17.09
CA LYS A 456 32.28 16.96 18.27
C LYS A 456 31.71 16.42 19.58
N GLU A 457 30.42 16.48 19.74
CA GLU A 457 29.75 15.91 20.91
C GLU A 457 29.91 14.39 20.97
N ALA A 458 29.78 13.70 19.83
CA ALA A 458 29.96 12.26 19.73
C ALA A 458 31.38 11.85 20.13
N GLU A 459 32.39 12.61 19.73
CA GLU A 459 33.81 12.37 20.10
C GLU A 459 34.02 12.56 21.60
N ALA A 460 33.50 13.64 22.19
CA ALA A 460 33.60 13.90 23.62
C ALA A 460 32.94 12.77 24.46
N LEU A 461 31.78 12.27 24.06
CA LEU A 461 31.04 11.23 24.75
C LEU A 461 31.75 9.85 24.71
N ARG A 462 32.66 9.60 23.78
CA ARG A 462 33.40 8.32 23.71
C ARG A 462 34.20 8.04 24.99
N SER A 463 34.74 9.09 25.64
CA SER A 463 35.48 8.96 26.90
C SER A 463 34.58 8.46 28.05
N GLU A 464 33.25 8.62 27.92
CA GLU A 464 32.22 8.16 28.87
C GLU A 464 31.67 6.80 28.49
N GLY A 465 32.19 6.15 27.43
CA GLY A 465 31.66 4.88 26.89
C GLY A 465 30.39 5.03 26.06
N ILE A 466 29.99 6.25 25.70
CA ILE A 466 28.80 6.54 24.90
C ILE A 466 29.22 6.73 23.43
N TYR A 467 28.67 5.91 22.56
CA TYR A 467 28.90 6.00 21.12
C TYR A 467 27.66 6.60 20.43
N ARG A 468 27.86 7.75 19.78
CA ARG A 468 26.83 8.45 19.01
C ARG A 468 27.25 8.48 17.54
N GLY A 469 26.32 8.20 16.64
CA GLY A 469 26.49 8.30 15.19
C GLY A 469 25.57 9.34 14.57
N ILE A 470 25.94 9.83 13.41
CA ILE A 470 25.09 10.65 12.54
C ILE A 470 25.10 10.02 11.15
N GLY A 471 23.93 9.94 10.53
CA GLY A 471 23.75 9.48 9.14
C GLY A 471 22.78 10.38 8.41
N PHE A 472 22.93 10.43 7.08
CA PHE A 472 22.07 11.18 6.19
C PHE A 472 21.52 10.24 5.13
N SER A 473 20.25 10.44 4.75
CA SER A 473 19.62 9.75 3.65
C SER A 473 18.85 10.75 2.81
N THR A 474 19.12 10.75 1.52
CA THR A 474 18.44 11.59 0.53
C THR A 474 17.71 10.69 -0.48
N TYR A 475 16.42 10.95 -0.72
CA TYR A 475 15.63 10.02 -1.51
C TYR A 475 14.55 10.73 -2.33
N THR A 476 14.06 10.03 -3.35
CA THR A 476 12.85 10.36 -4.09
C THR A 476 11.74 9.39 -3.73
N GLU A 477 10.48 9.80 -3.91
CA GLU A 477 9.31 8.95 -3.69
C GLU A 477 8.45 8.91 -4.96
N ILE A 478 7.88 7.73 -5.27
CA ILE A 478 6.87 7.56 -6.32
C ILE A 478 5.51 7.49 -5.66
N CYS A 479 4.65 8.50 -5.89
CA CYS A 479 3.29 8.52 -5.40
C CYS A 479 2.30 8.23 -6.53
N GLY A 480 1.32 7.35 -6.26
CA GLY A 480 0.14 7.21 -7.08
C GLY A 480 0.13 6.08 -8.10
N ASN A 481 1.25 5.60 -8.60
CA ASN A 481 1.30 4.62 -9.71
C ASN A 481 0.37 5.02 -10.88
N ALA A 482 0.43 6.29 -11.27
CA ALA A 482 -0.40 6.91 -12.30
C ALA A 482 0.42 7.96 -13.07
N PRO A 483 0.00 8.39 -14.25
CA PRO A 483 -1.21 7.98 -14.97
C PRO A 483 -1.06 6.59 -15.63
N SER A 484 -2.20 5.99 -15.98
CA SER A 484 -2.22 4.66 -16.63
C SER A 484 -1.32 4.57 -17.87
N ARG A 485 -1.18 5.68 -18.60
CA ARG A 485 -0.28 5.76 -19.78
C ARG A 485 1.19 5.55 -19.42
N ALA A 486 1.63 5.98 -18.23
CA ALA A 486 3.00 5.82 -17.78
C ALA A 486 3.24 4.42 -17.19
N VAL A 487 2.27 3.86 -16.49
CA VAL A 487 2.41 2.56 -15.80
C VAL A 487 1.88 1.37 -16.60
N GLY A 488 0.97 1.59 -17.57
CA GLY A 488 0.36 0.56 -18.41
C GLY A 488 1.21 0.12 -19.59
N PRO A 489 0.61 -0.65 -20.53
CA PRO A 489 1.29 -1.09 -21.75
C PRO A 489 1.88 0.09 -22.55
N GLY A 490 3.15 0.01 -22.94
CA GLY A 490 3.88 1.08 -23.62
C GLY A 490 4.54 2.11 -22.70
N GLY A 491 4.25 2.08 -21.39
CA GLY A 491 5.01 2.77 -20.35
C GLY A 491 5.91 1.77 -19.60
N PHE A 492 5.79 1.68 -18.26
CA PHE A 492 6.52 0.69 -17.46
C PHE A 492 6.00 -0.76 -17.66
N GLY A 493 4.96 -0.95 -18.47
CA GLY A 493 4.46 -2.27 -18.85
C GLY A 493 3.67 -2.99 -17.78
N LEU A 494 3.25 -2.34 -16.70
CA LEU A 494 2.31 -2.91 -15.75
C LEU A 494 1.00 -3.23 -16.47
N GLN A 495 0.45 -4.42 -16.25
CA GLN A 495 -0.75 -4.88 -16.95
C GLN A 495 -2.05 -4.23 -16.47
N GLY A 496 -1.98 -3.15 -15.71
CA GLY A 496 -3.12 -2.43 -15.17
C GLY A 496 -2.94 -0.93 -15.21
N GLY A 497 -4.04 -0.20 -15.37
CA GLY A 497 -4.06 1.26 -15.25
C GLY A 497 -4.12 1.70 -13.79
N GLY A 498 -3.43 2.78 -13.46
CA GLY A 498 -3.48 3.40 -12.13
C GLY A 498 -4.63 4.42 -12.02
N TRP A 499 -5.90 4.01 -12.15
CA TRP A 499 -7.06 4.90 -12.06
C TRP A 499 -7.79 4.77 -10.72
N GLU A 500 -8.66 5.74 -10.42
CA GLU A 500 -9.55 5.71 -9.27
C GLU A 500 -10.87 6.38 -9.63
N SER A 501 -11.92 6.11 -8.87
CA SER A 501 -13.22 6.71 -9.09
C SER A 501 -13.78 7.40 -7.84
N ALA A 502 -14.62 8.40 -8.08
CA ALA A 502 -15.34 9.11 -7.05
C ALA A 502 -16.69 9.61 -7.58
N THR A 503 -17.68 9.67 -6.70
CA THR A 503 -18.99 10.26 -6.97
C THR A 503 -19.29 11.31 -5.91
N VAL A 504 -19.61 12.53 -6.33
CA VAL A 504 -20.09 13.59 -5.44
C VAL A 504 -21.59 13.78 -5.65
N ARG A 505 -22.32 13.76 -4.55
CA ARG A 505 -23.76 14.05 -4.52
C ARG A 505 -24.02 15.24 -3.60
N VAL A 506 -24.73 16.24 -4.09
CA VAL A 506 -25.28 17.30 -3.27
C VAL A 506 -26.77 17.00 -3.01
N HIS A 507 -27.14 16.92 -1.75
CA HIS A 507 -28.54 16.69 -1.37
C HIS A 507 -29.37 17.99 -1.50
N ALA A 508 -30.68 17.88 -1.59
CA ALA A 508 -31.57 19.05 -1.72
C ALA A 508 -31.40 20.10 -0.62
N THR A 509 -30.85 19.71 0.53
CA THR A 509 -30.53 20.60 1.67
C THR A 509 -29.16 21.28 1.56
N GLY A 510 -28.37 20.99 0.51
CA GLY A 510 -27.00 21.47 0.36
C GLY A 510 -25.94 20.60 1.04
N ALA A 511 -26.31 19.57 1.80
CA ALA A 511 -25.34 18.62 2.35
C ALA A 511 -24.64 17.86 1.24
N VAL A 512 -23.34 17.58 1.38
CA VAL A 512 -22.51 16.96 0.36
C VAL A 512 -22.07 15.56 0.81
N THR A 513 -22.21 14.57 -0.05
CA THR A 513 -21.65 13.23 0.15
C THR A 513 -20.67 12.91 -0.98
N LEU A 514 -19.44 12.58 -0.61
CA LEU A 514 -18.44 11.98 -1.49
C LEU A 514 -18.41 10.48 -1.28
N TYR A 515 -18.55 9.71 -2.35
CA TYR A 515 -18.28 8.29 -2.40
C TYR A 515 -16.95 8.08 -3.13
N THR A 516 -16.04 7.30 -2.56
CA THR A 516 -14.72 7.04 -3.14
C THR A 516 -14.42 5.55 -3.18
N GLY A 517 -13.73 5.12 -4.23
CA GLY A 517 -13.22 3.75 -4.35
C GLY A 517 -12.00 3.46 -3.47
N THR A 518 -11.42 4.48 -2.79
CA THR A 518 -10.31 4.27 -1.87
C THR A 518 -10.81 3.78 -0.51
N SER A 519 -9.99 2.98 0.19
CA SER A 519 -10.31 2.46 1.53
C SER A 519 -9.23 2.89 2.54
N PRO A 520 -9.54 3.76 3.52
CA PRO A 520 -8.56 4.22 4.50
C PRO A 520 -8.24 3.14 5.56
N HIS A 521 -7.03 3.24 6.11
CA HIS A 521 -6.57 2.46 7.24
C HIS A 521 -5.74 3.32 8.22
N GLY A 522 -6.24 4.54 8.48
CA GLY A 522 -5.69 5.52 9.43
C GLY A 522 -5.08 6.77 8.81
N GLN A 523 -5.04 6.91 7.47
CA GLN A 523 -4.37 8.04 6.80
C GLN A 523 -5.16 9.36 6.83
N GLY A 524 -6.41 9.39 7.28
CA GLY A 524 -7.20 10.61 7.33
C GLY A 524 -7.88 10.97 6.01
N HIS A 525 -8.33 9.99 5.23
CA HIS A 525 -9.01 10.22 3.95
C HIS A 525 -10.27 11.06 4.10
N GLU A 526 -11.06 10.87 5.15
CA GLU A 526 -12.29 11.63 5.35
C GLU A 526 -12.02 13.13 5.50
N THR A 527 -10.96 13.48 6.20
CA THR A 527 -10.54 14.88 6.35
C THR A 527 -9.95 15.43 5.05
N GLY A 528 -8.95 14.73 4.47
CA GLY A 528 -8.26 15.23 3.27
C GLY A 528 -9.19 15.36 2.06
N PHE A 529 -10.06 14.38 1.84
CA PHE A 529 -11.00 14.44 0.72
C PHE A 529 -12.13 15.44 0.95
N ALA A 530 -12.57 15.63 2.21
CA ALA A 530 -13.52 16.68 2.54
C ALA A 530 -12.94 18.08 2.25
N GLN A 531 -11.65 18.34 2.53
CA GLN A 531 -10.99 19.60 2.17
C GLN A 531 -11.01 19.83 0.65
N ILE A 532 -10.68 18.80 -0.16
CA ILE A 532 -10.66 18.91 -1.62
C ILE A 532 -12.04 19.23 -2.19
N VAL A 533 -13.08 18.52 -1.73
CA VAL A 533 -14.45 18.72 -2.20
C VAL A 533 -14.98 20.07 -1.73
N ALA A 534 -14.70 20.44 -0.48
CA ALA A 534 -15.13 21.71 0.11
C ALA A 534 -14.59 22.93 -0.67
N ASP A 535 -13.31 22.90 -1.04
CA ASP A 535 -12.71 23.97 -1.86
C ASP A 535 -13.35 24.09 -3.24
N ARG A 536 -13.74 22.97 -3.85
CA ARG A 536 -14.37 22.96 -5.19
C ARG A 536 -15.83 23.45 -5.17
N LEU A 537 -16.52 23.27 -4.03
CA LEU A 537 -17.95 23.57 -3.91
C LEU A 537 -18.24 24.80 -3.04
N GLY A 538 -17.22 25.42 -2.41
CA GLY A 538 -17.37 26.58 -1.55
C GLY A 538 -18.14 26.29 -0.26
N VAL A 539 -17.96 25.10 0.32
CA VAL A 539 -18.63 24.70 1.57
C VAL A 539 -17.60 24.42 2.66
N ASP A 540 -18.05 24.40 3.91
CA ASP A 540 -17.18 23.97 5.01
C ASP A 540 -16.92 22.45 4.93
N PRO A 541 -15.69 21.96 5.20
CA PRO A 541 -15.37 20.53 5.19
C PRO A 541 -16.24 19.69 6.13
N SER A 542 -16.81 20.28 7.19
CA SER A 542 -17.75 19.58 8.08
C SER A 542 -19.06 19.20 7.38
N GLN A 543 -19.45 19.89 6.32
CA GLN A 543 -20.64 19.63 5.52
C GLN A 543 -20.43 18.49 4.49
N VAL A 544 -19.19 18.02 4.30
CA VAL A 544 -18.86 16.95 3.37
C VAL A 544 -18.74 15.63 4.12
N GLN A 545 -19.66 14.71 3.89
CA GLN A 545 -19.53 13.32 4.34
C GLN A 545 -18.72 12.53 3.32
N VAL A 546 -17.76 11.73 3.78
CA VAL A 546 -16.97 10.82 2.92
C VAL A 546 -17.34 9.38 3.25
N ILE A 547 -17.75 8.64 2.24
CA ILE A 547 -18.13 7.21 2.34
C ILE A 547 -17.15 6.38 1.52
N HIS A 548 -16.64 5.32 2.15
CA HIS A 548 -15.61 4.44 1.61
C HIS A 548 -15.73 3.02 2.16
N GLY A 549 -14.97 2.08 1.61
CA GLY A 549 -14.76 0.75 2.18
C GLY A 549 -15.93 -0.24 2.05
N ASP A 550 -17.03 0.14 1.39
CA ASP A 550 -18.21 -0.72 1.16
C ASP A 550 -18.47 -0.82 -0.33
N THR A 551 -18.30 -2.00 -0.89
CA THR A 551 -18.38 -2.25 -2.34
C THR A 551 -19.77 -2.13 -2.93
N ASP A 552 -20.83 -2.04 -2.11
CA ASP A 552 -22.20 -1.80 -2.57
C ASP A 552 -22.56 -0.32 -2.63
N THR A 553 -21.93 0.50 -1.81
CA THR A 553 -22.29 1.92 -1.67
C THR A 553 -21.36 2.83 -2.45
N GLY A 554 -20.11 2.45 -2.60
CA GLY A 554 -19.09 3.21 -3.34
C GLY A 554 -18.98 2.82 -4.81
N PRO A 555 -18.39 3.68 -5.64
CA PRO A 555 -18.00 3.29 -6.99
C PRO A 555 -16.85 2.27 -6.91
N TRP A 556 -16.71 1.44 -7.94
CA TRP A 556 -15.58 0.51 -8.03
C TRP A 556 -14.26 1.27 -8.09
N GLY A 557 -13.25 0.85 -7.34
CA GLY A 557 -11.94 1.49 -7.26
C GLY A 557 -10.81 0.48 -7.17
N LEU A 558 -9.58 0.99 -7.32
CA LEU A 558 -8.36 0.18 -7.14
C LEU A 558 -7.84 0.26 -5.70
N ASP A 559 -8.64 0.77 -4.78
CA ASP A 559 -8.39 0.74 -3.34
C ASP A 559 -7.11 1.51 -2.88
N THR A 560 -6.48 1.12 -1.75
CA THR A 560 -5.43 1.91 -1.11
C THR A 560 -4.12 1.15 -0.93
N TYR A 561 -3.14 1.49 -1.74
CA TYR A 561 -1.74 1.03 -1.71
C TYR A 561 -0.87 1.99 -2.53
N GLY A 562 0.45 1.84 -2.52
CA GLY A 562 1.37 2.57 -3.41
C GLY A 562 1.28 4.10 -3.34
N SER A 563 0.89 4.66 -2.19
CA SER A 563 0.72 6.11 -1.95
C SER A 563 -0.25 6.80 -2.94
N ARG A 564 -1.26 6.05 -3.43
CA ARG A 564 -2.14 6.49 -4.53
C ARG A 564 -3.40 7.24 -4.09
N SER A 565 -3.84 7.07 -2.85
CA SER A 565 -5.17 7.57 -2.43
C SER A 565 -5.32 9.07 -2.58
N LEU A 566 -4.34 9.88 -2.16
CA LEU A 566 -4.44 11.33 -2.36
C LEU A 566 -4.14 11.72 -3.82
N ALA A 567 -3.09 11.16 -4.42
CA ALA A 567 -2.66 11.54 -5.77
C ALA A 567 -3.71 11.19 -6.84
N VAL A 568 -4.31 10.01 -6.76
CA VAL A 568 -5.27 9.51 -7.77
C VAL A 568 -6.70 9.64 -7.28
N GLY A 569 -6.99 9.18 -6.05
CA GLY A 569 -8.33 9.28 -5.46
C GLY A 569 -8.73 10.73 -5.15
N GLY A 570 -7.81 11.56 -4.66
CA GLY A 570 -8.05 12.98 -4.45
C GLY A 570 -8.32 13.73 -5.76
N GLU A 571 -7.62 13.39 -6.85
CA GLU A 571 -7.91 13.93 -8.19
C GLU A 571 -9.28 13.47 -8.70
N ALA A 572 -9.65 12.21 -8.50
CA ALA A 572 -10.99 11.71 -8.84
C ALA A 572 -12.08 12.50 -8.09
N ALA A 573 -11.89 12.74 -6.78
CA ALA A 573 -12.80 13.55 -5.97
C ALA A 573 -12.87 15.00 -6.46
N ALA A 574 -11.73 15.61 -6.78
CA ALA A 574 -11.65 16.97 -7.32
C ALA A 574 -12.40 17.11 -8.66
N ARG A 575 -12.21 16.14 -9.56
CA ARG A 575 -12.92 16.11 -10.86
C ARG A 575 -14.43 15.89 -10.68
N ALA A 576 -14.84 15.01 -9.80
CA ALA A 576 -16.26 14.79 -9.51
C ALA A 576 -16.91 16.07 -8.94
N ALA A 577 -16.28 16.70 -7.94
CA ALA A 577 -16.74 17.98 -7.39
C ALA A 577 -16.74 19.11 -8.44
N GLY A 578 -15.75 19.15 -9.33
CA GLY A 578 -15.68 20.10 -10.44
C GLY A 578 -16.86 19.98 -11.41
N LYS A 579 -17.33 18.77 -11.71
CA LYS A 579 -18.54 18.56 -12.53
C LYS A 579 -19.79 19.10 -11.86
N VAL A 580 -19.91 18.89 -10.54
CA VAL A 580 -21.02 19.45 -9.75
C VAL A 580 -20.97 20.98 -9.73
N ALA A 581 -19.77 21.55 -9.50
CA ALA A 581 -19.59 23.01 -9.54
C ALA A 581 -19.94 23.61 -10.90
N ALA A 582 -19.57 22.94 -12.00
CA ALA A 582 -19.92 23.39 -13.36
C ALA A 582 -21.43 23.38 -13.57
N LYS A 583 -22.14 22.33 -13.12
CA LYS A 583 -23.59 22.26 -13.19
C LYS A 583 -24.24 23.35 -12.31
N ALA A 584 -23.73 23.57 -11.10
CA ALA A 584 -24.19 24.64 -10.22
C ALA A 584 -24.04 26.04 -10.87
N LYS A 585 -22.88 26.31 -11.47
CA LYS A 585 -22.66 27.57 -12.22
C LYS A 585 -23.66 27.77 -13.37
N ALA A 586 -23.98 26.73 -14.12
CA ALA A 586 -24.95 26.82 -15.20
C ALA A 586 -26.37 27.14 -14.69
N ILE A 587 -26.77 26.54 -13.56
CA ILE A 587 -28.07 26.83 -12.92
C ILE A 587 -28.11 28.29 -12.42
N VAL A 588 -27.06 28.75 -11.73
CA VAL A 588 -26.96 30.13 -11.24
C VAL A 588 -26.95 31.14 -12.38
N ALA A 589 -26.22 30.84 -13.46
CA ALA A 589 -26.18 31.70 -14.64
C ALA A 589 -27.56 31.85 -15.28
N HIS A 590 -28.33 30.78 -15.39
CA HIS A 590 -29.72 30.82 -15.87
C HIS A 590 -30.60 31.69 -14.96
N GLN A 591 -30.57 31.46 -13.66
CA GLN A 591 -31.41 32.20 -12.70
C GLN A 591 -31.04 33.69 -12.53
N LEU A 592 -29.77 34.03 -12.77
CA LEU A 592 -29.28 35.41 -12.69
C LEU A 592 -29.16 36.11 -14.05
N GLU A 593 -29.64 35.46 -15.14
CA GLU A 593 -29.56 35.96 -16.53
C GLU A 593 -28.13 36.38 -16.90
N ALA A 594 -27.13 35.55 -16.56
CA ALA A 594 -25.70 35.76 -16.79
C ALA A 594 -25.09 34.63 -17.65
N ALA A 595 -23.89 34.84 -18.17
CA ALA A 595 -23.14 33.77 -18.83
C ALA A 595 -22.48 32.85 -17.78
N PRO A 596 -22.42 31.51 -18.00
CA PRO A 596 -21.78 30.59 -17.05
C PRO A 596 -20.31 30.94 -16.75
N GLU A 597 -19.59 31.54 -17.70
CA GLU A 597 -18.21 31.99 -17.57
C GLU A 597 -18.05 33.19 -16.64
N ASP A 598 -19.12 33.93 -16.40
CA ASP A 598 -19.15 35.06 -15.49
C ASP A 598 -19.56 34.68 -14.07
N ILE A 599 -19.90 33.39 -13.83
CA ILE A 599 -20.18 32.90 -12.49
C ILE A 599 -18.89 32.45 -11.81
N GLU A 600 -18.58 33.10 -10.71
CA GLU A 600 -17.45 32.77 -9.85
C GLU A 600 -17.93 32.20 -8.52
N LEU A 601 -17.15 31.31 -7.92
CA LEU A 601 -17.35 30.80 -6.58
C LEU A 601 -16.48 31.63 -5.62
N HIS A 602 -17.10 32.44 -4.79
CA HIS A 602 -16.44 33.27 -3.81
C HIS A 602 -17.23 33.30 -2.49
N ASP A 603 -16.54 33.12 -1.36
CA ASP A 603 -17.12 33.13 -0.01
C ASP A 603 -18.37 32.22 0.15
N GLY A 604 -18.31 31.01 -0.42
CA GLY A 604 -19.39 30.02 -0.34
C GLY A 604 -20.62 30.30 -1.22
N LYS A 605 -20.52 31.27 -2.14
CA LYS A 605 -21.58 31.62 -3.09
C LYS A 605 -21.11 31.53 -4.53
N PHE A 606 -21.98 31.06 -5.39
CA PHE A 606 -21.86 31.21 -6.83
C PHE A 606 -22.47 32.56 -7.23
N SER A 607 -21.66 33.53 -7.61
CA SER A 607 -22.07 34.90 -7.88
C SER A 607 -21.57 35.42 -9.22
N VAL A 608 -22.23 36.42 -9.75
CA VAL A 608 -21.79 37.09 -10.99
C VAL A 608 -20.52 37.89 -10.70
N ARG A 609 -19.50 37.75 -11.56
CA ARG A 609 -18.24 38.50 -11.48
C ARG A 609 -18.49 40.01 -11.33
N GLY A 610 -17.87 40.61 -10.32
CA GLY A 610 -18.05 42.04 -10.01
C GLY A 610 -19.34 42.38 -9.29
N SER A 611 -20.19 41.39 -8.96
CA SER A 611 -21.46 41.60 -8.22
C SER A 611 -21.64 40.53 -7.14
N PRO A 612 -20.77 40.46 -6.12
CA PRO A 612 -20.78 39.38 -5.12
C PRO A 612 -22.06 39.26 -4.31
N ASP A 613 -22.83 40.37 -4.21
CA ASP A 613 -24.15 40.39 -3.56
C ASP A 613 -25.21 39.61 -4.35
N LYS A 614 -25.01 39.43 -5.66
CA LYS A 614 -25.87 38.65 -6.54
C LYS A 614 -25.32 37.24 -6.68
N GLY A 615 -25.65 36.38 -5.74
CA GLY A 615 -25.15 35.02 -5.74
C GLY A 615 -26.02 34.08 -4.94
N LEU A 616 -25.89 32.76 -5.23
CA LEU A 616 -26.61 31.68 -4.57
C LEU A 616 -25.61 30.76 -3.85
N THR A 617 -25.97 30.35 -2.66
CA THR A 617 -25.25 29.30 -1.94
C THR A 617 -25.45 27.93 -2.61
N LEU A 618 -24.57 26.96 -2.35
CA LEU A 618 -24.76 25.60 -2.86
C LEU A 618 -26.11 24.99 -2.43
N ALA A 619 -26.59 25.32 -1.23
CA ALA A 619 -27.90 24.86 -0.73
C ALA A 619 -29.06 25.41 -1.55
N GLU A 620 -29.05 26.71 -1.90
CA GLU A 620 -30.06 27.35 -2.75
C GLU A 620 -30.05 26.76 -4.16
N VAL A 621 -28.84 26.55 -4.74
CA VAL A 621 -28.68 25.91 -6.05
C VAL A 621 -29.18 24.45 -6.03
N ALA A 622 -28.87 23.69 -4.99
CA ALA A 622 -29.37 22.33 -4.82
C ALA A 622 -30.88 22.29 -4.70
N GLY A 623 -31.47 23.19 -3.89
CA GLY A 623 -32.93 23.35 -3.79
C GLY A 623 -33.56 23.55 -5.17
N ALA A 624 -33.04 24.50 -5.96
CA ALA A 624 -33.54 24.76 -7.31
C ALA A 624 -33.39 23.54 -8.23
N ALA A 625 -32.24 22.84 -8.18
CA ALA A 625 -31.96 21.66 -9.00
C ALA A 625 -32.90 20.48 -8.73
N TYR A 626 -33.38 20.31 -7.49
CA TYR A 626 -34.33 19.26 -7.13
C TYR A 626 -35.81 19.64 -7.34
N VAL A 627 -36.13 20.92 -7.25
CA VAL A 627 -37.52 21.43 -7.49
C VAL A 627 -37.80 21.58 -8.99
N THR A 628 -36.76 21.82 -9.80
CA THR A 628 -36.82 21.89 -11.28
C THR A 628 -37.73 22.97 -11.87
N MET A 629 -38.07 24.03 -11.11
CA MET A 629 -38.99 25.10 -11.57
C MET A 629 -38.29 26.23 -12.34
N ASP A 630 -36.98 26.36 -12.22
CA ASP A 630 -36.20 27.43 -12.86
C ASP A 630 -34.80 26.87 -13.20
N MET A 631 -34.77 26.00 -14.19
CA MET A 631 -33.60 25.25 -14.62
C MET A 631 -33.31 25.50 -16.10
N PRO A 632 -32.06 25.47 -16.54
CA PRO A 632 -31.72 25.52 -17.96
C PRO A 632 -32.44 24.41 -18.74
N ASP A 633 -32.88 24.71 -19.98
CA ASP A 633 -33.54 23.74 -20.85
C ASP A 633 -32.66 22.49 -21.08
N GLY A 634 -33.28 21.32 -20.92
CA GLY A 634 -32.63 20.03 -21.13
C GLY A 634 -31.68 19.58 -20.01
N MET A 635 -31.55 20.33 -18.91
CA MET A 635 -30.74 19.95 -17.78
C MET A 635 -31.48 18.95 -16.88
N GLU A 636 -30.81 17.85 -16.53
CA GLU A 636 -31.35 16.83 -15.65
C GLU A 636 -31.54 17.34 -14.21
N PRO A 637 -32.58 16.87 -13.47
CA PRO A 637 -32.78 17.18 -12.05
C PRO A 637 -31.62 16.73 -11.16
N GLY A 638 -31.49 17.37 -9.97
CA GLY A 638 -30.49 17.01 -8.94
C GLY A 638 -29.10 17.61 -9.20
N LEU A 639 -28.22 17.42 -8.23
CA LEU A 639 -26.89 18.04 -8.25
C LEU A 639 -25.81 17.07 -7.71
#